data_19e9a1ac1dd4ccd92722e4071224fa04
#
_entry.id   19e9a1ac1dd4ccd92722e4071224fa04
#
_cell.length_a   1.000
_cell.length_b   1.000
_cell.length_c   1.000
_cell.angle_alpha   90.00
_cell.angle_beta   90.00
_cell.angle_gamma   90.00
#
_symmetry.space_group_name_H-M   'P 1'
#
loop_
_entity.id
_entity.type
_entity.pdbx_description
1 polymer ?
#
loop_
_entity_poly.entity_id
_entity_poly.type
_entity_poly.pdbx_seq_one_letter_code
_entity_poly.pdbx_strand_id
1 'polypeptide(L)'
;LIVNWRRLSLVPYRLRLLLRAAFVFLIAATVGLALSVLQQEKQLSYKNYQGSFQKTRVQVAATLRHPTGQLALLNPQPATAGKALHPLLLPFAALDFDDLQKVQQAVAMSGCLAQYGNNGSLCVGIGNNPWAGGFIYVAGTFDGAQLVPHTRGDQVVDQAHRVRVKVSLRGQTYEWIAPFEESTEPQTPGHRFGGMRGRLTGFAAADVARAKAPAVKDFRGWIWQNPRCTDQTAADDDSSCMRSAFFSLRLPVGVLQDALFEKRRPVWPPEDLDRIDVHIAVLPPGDGPPLLDSATGPSAPAFSLADLKPMLLPGESLQIRRLADSVSPAASLPLLVGPVDPEDQSWHFVTTLIRHLPVDAYDVPLEAKEVIATPAGSYEVLLKGDVRSVSKSLSVVASRLVWFVGAMLAALMLAWLVIEIGIIRRIKVLIKRADDVGERVKASKGFSETDLADLRGEDELGVLATGLHDLLRRVREDVERENIRAEQERDMWHAVGHEIMSPLQSLMVLHGAPEDESHRYISRMQQAIRVLYGRASPSEAFQSSELQVSEIDLTAFLLNVAENASCIGIQNVVFQGQRETLTARADEYSLEDVVTHVLRNAERYRAQGSAITISLEAGDTGAAITIRNRGPRIAPDMLTKVFEYGVSDQAESGANGNRGQGLFVARTYMAKMGGTIVAQNEVDGVSFVLNLQRGA
;
A
#
# COMPACT_ATOMS: atom_id res chain seq x y z
N LEU A 1 33.96 -4.63 -31.66
CA LEU A 1 33.87 -5.11 -30.28
C LEU A 1 32.56 -5.89 -30.11
N ILE A 2 32.59 -7.16 -30.47
CA ILE A 2 31.48 -8.10 -30.27
C ILE A 2 31.64 -8.65 -28.87
N VAL A 3 30.81 -8.16 -27.95
CA VAL A 3 30.72 -8.68 -26.58
C VAL A 3 30.06 -10.06 -26.64
N ASN A 4 30.87 -11.08 -26.45
CA ASN A 4 30.48 -12.47 -26.35
C ASN A 4 29.60 -12.67 -25.10
N TRP A 5 28.29 -12.62 -25.24
CA TRP A 5 27.34 -13.03 -24.21
C TRP A 5 27.42 -14.54 -24.05
N ARG A 6 28.43 -15.02 -23.34
CA ARG A 6 28.43 -16.40 -22.84
C ARG A 6 27.10 -16.57 -22.09
N ARG A 7 26.27 -17.48 -22.57
CA ARG A 7 25.04 -17.93 -21.90
C ARG A 7 25.40 -18.34 -20.46
N LEU A 8 25.27 -17.39 -19.55
CA LEU A 8 25.21 -17.70 -18.14
C LEU A 8 23.99 -18.61 -17.97
N SER A 9 24.21 -19.87 -17.71
CA SER A 9 23.14 -20.80 -17.38
C SER A 9 22.57 -20.38 -16.02
N LEU A 10 21.53 -19.57 -16.07
CA LEU A 10 20.81 -19.07 -14.88
C LEU A 10 20.01 -20.18 -14.19
N VAL A 11 20.05 -21.41 -14.71
CA VAL A 11 19.27 -22.55 -14.21
C VAL A 11 19.49 -22.81 -12.73
N PRO A 12 20.72 -22.85 -12.15
CA PRO A 12 20.93 -23.11 -10.73
C PRO A 12 20.57 -21.91 -9.83
N TYR A 13 20.34 -20.70 -10.42
CA TYR A 13 20.04 -19.48 -9.66
C TYR A 13 18.58 -19.03 -9.74
N ARG A 14 17.75 -19.69 -10.55
CA ARG A 14 16.36 -19.29 -10.80
C ARG A 14 15.53 -19.18 -9.54
N LEU A 15 15.59 -20.16 -8.66
CA LEU A 15 14.81 -20.16 -7.41
C LEU A 15 15.22 -19.00 -6.50
N ARG A 16 16.52 -18.70 -6.40
CA ARG A 16 17.05 -17.61 -5.58
C ARG A 16 16.66 -16.25 -6.14
N LEU A 17 16.76 -16.10 -7.46
CA LEU A 17 16.36 -14.88 -8.14
C LEU A 17 14.85 -14.62 -7.95
N LEU A 18 14.03 -15.66 -8.10
CA LEU A 18 12.59 -15.58 -7.87
C LEU A 18 12.25 -15.23 -6.41
N LEU A 19 12.89 -15.85 -5.43
CA LEU A 19 12.69 -15.52 -4.01
C LEU A 19 13.06 -14.06 -3.70
N ARG A 20 14.23 -13.61 -4.16
CA ARG A 20 14.67 -12.23 -3.97
C ARG A 20 13.75 -11.24 -4.69
N ALA A 21 13.35 -11.54 -5.91
CA ALA A 21 12.40 -10.74 -6.66
C ALA A 21 11.03 -10.68 -5.96
N ALA A 22 10.56 -11.79 -5.39
CA ALA A 22 9.33 -11.83 -4.62
C ALA A 22 9.38 -10.95 -3.36
N PHE A 23 10.50 -10.99 -2.59
CA PHE A 23 10.67 -10.11 -1.43
C PHE A 23 10.77 -8.63 -1.83
N VAL A 24 11.53 -8.31 -2.88
CA VAL A 24 11.61 -6.93 -3.41
C VAL A 24 10.24 -6.46 -3.88
N PHE A 25 9.48 -7.31 -4.57
CA PHE A 25 8.13 -7.02 -4.99
C PHE A 25 7.18 -6.80 -3.80
N LEU A 26 7.24 -7.65 -2.76
CA LEU A 26 6.44 -7.49 -1.55
C LEU A 26 6.77 -6.18 -0.81
N ILE A 27 8.05 -5.83 -0.68
CA ILE A 27 8.49 -4.58 -0.10
C ILE A 27 7.97 -3.39 -0.93
N ALA A 28 8.14 -3.42 -2.25
CA ALA A 28 7.67 -2.37 -3.14
C ALA A 28 6.13 -2.25 -3.11
N ALA A 29 5.41 -3.37 -3.11
CA ALA A 29 3.96 -3.40 -3.00
C ALA A 29 3.47 -2.85 -1.65
N THR A 30 4.16 -3.19 -0.55
CA THR A 30 3.84 -2.67 0.79
C THR A 30 4.01 -1.17 0.87
N VAL A 31 5.13 -0.65 0.36
CA VAL A 31 5.40 0.80 0.31
C VAL A 31 4.41 1.49 -0.63
N GLY A 32 4.13 0.92 -1.79
CA GLY A 32 3.16 1.44 -2.74
C GLY A 32 1.75 1.51 -2.16
N LEU A 33 1.33 0.45 -1.45
CA LEU A 33 0.04 0.43 -0.75
C LEU A 33 -0.02 1.50 0.34
N ALA A 34 1.04 1.63 1.15
CA ALA A 34 1.11 2.63 2.22
C ALA A 34 1.01 4.06 1.67
N LEU A 35 1.72 4.35 0.58
CA LEU A 35 1.64 5.66 -0.09
C LEU A 35 0.24 5.91 -0.66
N SER A 36 -0.38 4.89 -1.26
CA SER A 36 -1.76 4.98 -1.78
C SER A 36 -2.76 5.26 -0.67
N VAL A 37 -2.67 4.56 0.47
CA VAL A 37 -3.53 4.79 1.64
C VAL A 37 -3.32 6.20 2.19
N LEU A 38 -2.08 6.66 2.36
CA LEU A 38 -1.78 8.02 2.81
C LEU A 38 -2.33 9.08 1.86
N GLN A 39 -2.23 8.86 0.56
CA GLN A 39 -2.78 9.76 -0.43
C GLN A 39 -4.31 9.81 -0.35
N GLN A 40 -4.96 8.66 -0.19
CA GLN A 40 -6.41 8.57 -0.04
C GLN A 40 -6.89 9.24 1.24
N GLU A 41 -6.20 9.02 2.37
CA GLU A 41 -6.49 9.67 3.65
C GLU A 41 -6.32 11.19 3.55
N LYS A 42 -5.27 11.67 2.85
CA LYS A 42 -5.06 13.08 2.60
C LYS A 42 -6.22 13.69 1.80
N GLN A 43 -6.68 13.00 0.75
CA GLN A 43 -7.85 13.44 -0.04
C GLN A 43 -9.14 13.45 0.77
N LEU A 44 -9.37 12.40 1.56
CA LEU A 44 -10.56 12.28 2.41
C LEU A 44 -10.60 13.38 3.47
N SER A 45 -9.46 13.62 4.12
CA SER A 45 -9.30 14.67 5.12
C SER A 45 -9.55 16.07 4.52
N TYR A 46 -9.04 16.31 3.31
CA TYR A 46 -9.31 17.55 2.58
C TYR A 46 -10.81 17.74 2.27
N LYS A 47 -11.46 16.69 1.74
CA LYS A 47 -12.90 16.72 1.47
C LYS A 47 -13.73 16.94 2.74
N ASN A 48 -13.35 16.28 3.82
CA ASN A 48 -14.01 16.45 5.11
C ASN A 48 -13.84 17.88 5.65
N TYR A 49 -12.64 18.43 5.56
CA TYR A 49 -12.38 19.81 5.92
C TYR A 49 -13.16 20.79 5.05
N GLN A 50 -13.18 20.59 3.74
CA GLN A 50 -13.97 21.39 2.83
C GLN A 50 -15.47 21.33 3.17
N GLY A 51 -15.99 20.14 3.51
CA GLY A 51 -17.37 19.99 3.96
C GLY A 51 -17.64 20.71 5.26
N SER A 52 -16.70 20.64 6.21
CA SER A 52 -16.79 21.34 7.50
C SER A 52 -16.68 22.86 7.32
N PHE A 53 -15.76 23.33 6.48
CA PHE A 53 -15.62 24.74 6.11
C PHE A 53 -16.92 25.31 5.53
N GLN A 54 -17.58 24.55 4.63
CA GLN A 54 -18.88 24.98 4.10
C GLN A 54 -19.97 25.05 5.18
N LYS A 55 -19.97 24.13 6.15
CA LYS A 55 -20.87 24.20 7.30
C LYS A 55 -20.58 25.42 8.16
N THR A 56 -19.32 25.67 8.50
CA THR A 56 -18.91 26.89 9.23
C THR A 56 -19.36 28.13 8.51
N ARG A 57 -19.14 28.22 7.19
CA ARG A 57 -19.62 29.34 6.37
C ARG A 57 -21.11 29.58 6.53
N VAL A 58 -21.90 28.52 6.37
CA VAL A 58 -23.37 28.62 6.46
C VAL A 58 -23.80 29.01 7.87
N GLN A 59 -23.19 28.44 8.90
CA GLN A 59 -23.50 28.77 10.30
C GLN A 59 -23.14 30.21 10.62
N VAL A 60 -21.94 30.66 10.29
CA VAL A 60 -21.50 32.05 10.51
C VAL A 60 -22.42 33.03 9.78
N ALA A 61 -22.72 32.74 8.50
CA ALA A 61 -23.61 33.60 7.73
C ALA A 61 -25.05 33.64 8.31
N ALA A 62 -25.57 32.49 8.75
CA ALA A 62 -26.89 32.41 9.37
C ALA A 62 -26.92 33.20 10.70
N THR A 63 -25.89 33.03 11.53
CA THR A 63 -25.75 33.75 12.77
C THR A 63 -25.66 35.25 12.57
N LEU A 64 -24.86 35.71 11.57
CA LEU A 64 -24.72 37.14 11.27
C LEU A 64 -25.97 37.74 10.60
N ARG A 65 -26.77 36.95 9.91
CA ARG A 65 -28.09 37.36 9.39
C ARG A 65 -29.17 37.42 10.47
N HIS A 66 -28.99 36.68 11.55
CA HIS A 66 -29.90 36.75 12.68
C HIS A 66 -29.86 38.16 13.33
N PRO A 67 -30.93 38.65 13.88
CA PRO A 67 -30.96 39.98 14.51
C PRO A 67 -29.86 40.21 15.54
N THR A 68 -29.53 39.22 16.36
CA THR A 68 -28.42 39.26 17.32
C THR A 68 -27.06 39.45 16.66
N GLY A 69 -26.83 38.75 15.55
CA GLY A 69 -25.60 38.89 14.71
C GLY A 69 -25.52 40.28 14.05
N GLN A 70 -26.65 40.82 13.60
CA GLN A 70 -26.71 42.18 13.07
C GLN A 70 -26.39 43.22 14.13
N LEU A 71 -26.88 43.04 15.37
CA LEU A 71 -26.50 43.86 16.50
C LEU A 71 -24.99 43.84 16.75
N ALA A 72 -24.40 42.65 16.71
CA ALA A 72 -22.96 42.48 16.90
C ALA A 72 -22.13 43.12 15.75
N LEU A 73 -22.64 43.11 14.52
CA LEU A 73 -22.02 43.87 13.39
C LEU A 73 -22.05 45.39 13.57
N LEU A 74 -23.12 45.87 14.22
CA LEU A 74 -23.25 47.31 14.54
C LEU A 74 -22.35 47.72 15.71
N ASN A 75 -22.10 46.80 16.64
CA ASN A 75 -21.33 47.00 17.85
C ASN A 75 -20.11 46.07 17.88
N PRO A 76 -19.09 46.30 17.05
CA PRO A 76 -17.99 45.37 16.85
C PRO A 76 -17.02 45.25 18.03
N GLN A 77 -17.07 46.21 18.96
CA GLN A 77 -16.22 46.15 20.14
C GLN A 77 -16.72 45.06 21.10
N PRO A 78 -15.83 44.19 21.61
CA PRO A 78 -16.27 43.21 22.58
C PRO A 78 -16.87 43.96 23.78
N ALA A 79 -18.04 43.51 24.24
CA ALA A 79 -18.55 43.92 25.52
C ALA A 79 -17.43 43.67 26.52
N THR A 80 -16.85 44.74 27.05
CA THR A 80 -15.81 44.62 28.06
C THR A 80 -16.38 43.77 29.20
N ALA A 81 -15.65 42.73 29.60
CA ALA A 81 -16.04 41.85 30.74
C ALA A 81 -16.04 42.62 32.08
N GLY A 82 -16.56 43.83 32.06
CA GLY A 82 -16.68 44.73 33.18
C GLY A 82 -18.12 44.74 33.70
N LYS A 83 -18.28 45.21 34.95
CA LYS A 83 -19.57 45.35 35.59
C LYS A 83 -20.43 46.49 34.99
N ALA A 84 -19.86 47.34 34.13
CA ALA A 84 -20.54 48.46 33.51
C ALA A 84 -21.31 48.04 32.27
N LEU A 85 -22.56 48.46 32.13
CA LEU A 85 -23.37 48.33 30.93
C LEU A 85 -23.11 49.51 30.01
N HIS A 86 -22.77 49.21 28.75
CA HIS A 86 -22.62 50.25 27.71
C HIS A 86 -23.82 50.21 26.77
N PRO A 87 -24.31 51.37 26.32
CA PRO A 87 -25.40 51.39 25.36
C PRO A 87 -24.99 50.80 24.01
N LEU A 88 -25.80 49.91 23.50
CA LEU A 88 -25.61 49.31 22.17
C LEU A 88 -26.33 50.14 21.10
N LEU A 89 -25.70 50.32 19.95
CA LEU A 89 -26.39 50.89 18.79
C LEU A 89 -27.42 49.88 18.29
N LEU A 90 -28.70 50.25 18.39
CA LEU A 90 -29.78 49.40 17.92
C LEU A 90 -30.02 49.52 16.43
N PRO A 91 -30.50 48.44 15.76
CA PRO A 91 -30.81 48.52 14.32
C PRO A 91 -32.02 49.37 13.99
N PHE A 92 -32.72 49.84 15.00
CA PHE A 92 -33.93 50.67 14.90
C PHE A 92 -33.61 52.17 15.03
N ALA A 93 -34.33 53.01 14.31
CA ALA A 93 -34.18 54.44 14.40
C ALA A 93 -34.65 55.01 15.77
N ALA A 94 -35.71 54.45 16.32
CA ALA A 94 -36.24 54.75 17.64
C ALA A 94 -37.05 53.55 18.15
N LEU A 95 -37.24 53.47 19.49
CA LEU A 95 -38.11 52.50 20.12
C LEU A 95 -39.42 53.14 20.54
N ASP A 96 -40.53 52.49 20.24
CA ASP A 96 -41.83 52.83 20.82
C ASP A 96 -41.93 52.27 22.24
N PHE A 97 -41.31 52.93 23.20
CA PHE A 97 -41.13 52.46 24.56
C PHE A 97 -42.42 52.55 25.40
N ASP A 98 -43.48 53.15 24.87
CA ASP A 98 -44.80 53.30 25.54
C ASP A 98 -45.72 52.11 25.23
N ASP A 99 -45.41 51.30 24.21
CA ASP A 99 -46.16 50.12 23.83
C ASP A 99 -45.39 48.86 24.21
N LEU A 100 -45.97 48.07 25.10
CA LEU A 100 -45.35 46.83 25.63
C LEU A 100 -44.99 45.85 24.53
N GLN A 101 -45.91 45.60 23.60
CA GLN A 101 -45.68 44.59 22.57
C GLN A 101 -44.58 45.03 21.60
N LYS A 102 -44.62 46.29 21.20
CA LYS A 102 -43.61 46.83 20.28
C LYS A 102 -42.23 46.88 20.88
N VAL A 103 -42.09 47.31 22.16
CA VAL A 103 -40.78 47.38 22.81
C VAL A 103 -40.26 45.97 23.11
N GLN A 104 -41.09 45.04 23.55
CA GLN A 104 -40.67 43.64 23.75
C GLN A 104 -40.23 43.00 22.44
N GLN A 105 -40.98 43.20 21.40
CA GLN A 105 -40.63 42.68 20.06
C GLN A 105 -39.33 43.31 19.53
N ALA A 106 -39.16 44.61 19.67
CA ALA A 106 -37.96 45.32 19.25
C ALA A 106 -36.71 44.83 20.01
N VAL A 107 -36.82 44.66 21.34
CA VAL A 107 -35.73 44.15 22.18
C VAL A 107 -35.41 42.69 21.89
N ALA A 108 -36.43 41.85 21.74
CA ALA A 108 -36.24 40.45 21.34
C ALA A 108 -35.63 40.31 19.96
N MET A 109 -36.14 41.07 19.00
CA MET A 109 -35.58 41.05 17.62
C MET A 109 -34.19 41.65 17.54
N SER A 110 -33.82 42.60 18.36
CA SER A 110 -32.46 43.14 18.39
C SER A 110 -31.47 42.18 19.05
N GLY A 111 -31.92 41.31 19.95
CA GLY A 111 -31.06 40.41 20.71
C GLY A 111 -30.16 41.13 21.73
N CYS A 112 -30.53 42.33 22.16
CA CYS A 112 -29.70 43.14 23.04
C CYS A 112 -29.82 42.77 24.55
N LEU A 113 -30.64 41.79 24.90
CA LEU A 113 -30.85 41.39 26.28
C LEU A 113 -29.62 40.69 26.86
N ALA A 114 -29.04 41.28 27.88
CA ALA A 114 -28.05 40.66 28.76
C ALA A 114 -28.78 40.10 30.02
N GLN A 115 -28.43 38.87 30.41
CA GLN A 115 -29.05 38.22 31.54
C GLN A 115 -28.36 38.59 32.84
N TYR A 116 -29.15 38.82 33.90
CA TYR A 116 -28.69 39.14 35.25
C TYR A 116 -29.34 38.21 36.26
N GLY A 117 -28.52 37.49 37.02
CA GLY A 117 -29.04 36.49 37.94
C GLY A 117 -29.89 35.45 37.24
N ASN A 118 -30.88 34.87 37.92
CA ASN A 118 -31.69 33.80 37.37
C ASN A 118 -32.84 34.28 36.47
N ASN A 119 -33.41 35.48 36.75
CA ASN A 119 -34.66 35.89 36.10
C ASN A 119 -34.67 37.37 35.65
N GLY A 120 -33.56 38.05 35.74
CA GLY A 120 -33.44 39.45 35.29
C GLY A 120 -32.79 39.56 33.91
N SER A 121 -33.24 40.48 33.09
CA SER A 121 -32.58 40.81 31.85
C SER A 121 -32.60 42.32 31.57
N LEU A 122 -31.56 42.84 30.96
CA LEU A 122 -31.44 44.26 30.61
C LEU A 122 -30.95 44.41 29.16
N CYS A 123 -31.56 45.33 28.46
CA CYS A 123 -31.09 45.86 27.19
C CYS A 123 -30.90 47.37 27.36
N VAL A 124 -29.71 47.86 27.08
CA VAL A 124 -29.43 49.30 27.06
C VAL A 124 -28.97 49.63 25.65
N GLY A 125 -29.63 50.59 25.02
CA GLY A 125 -29.32 50.92 23.64
C GLY A 125 -29.61 52.37 23.25
N ILE A 126 -29.08 52.77 22.09
CA ILE A 126 -29.42 54.01 21.45
C ILE A 126 -29.94 53.73 20.03
N GLY A 127 -30.82 54.60 19.52
CA GLY A 127 -31.35 54.47 18.17
C GLY A 127 -30.31 54.75 17.09
N ASN A 128 -30.45 54.12 15.92
CA ASN A 128 -29.58 54.35 14.76
C ASN A 128 -29.96 55.60 13.94
N ASN A 129 -30.49 56.59 14.59
CA ASN A 129 -30.87 57.85 13.96
C ASN A 129 -30.40 59.00 14.85
N PRO A 130 -29.62 59.98 14.37
CA PRO A 130 -29.14 61.09 15.17
C PRO A 130 -30.28 61.91 15.84
N TRP A 131 -31.39 62.08 15.16
CA TRP A 131 -32.52 62.86 15.69
C TRP A 131 -33.27 62.16 16.84
N ALA A 132 -33.46 60.84 16.74
CA ALA A 132 -34.10 60.03 17.73
C ALA A 132 -33.12 59.35 18.72
N GLY A 133 -31.84 59.26 18.35
CA GLY A 133 -30.77 58.62 19.14
C GLY A 133 -30.19 59.48 20.26
N GLY A 134 -30.67 60.72 20.44
CA GLY A 134 -30.29 61.56 21.58
C GLY A 134 -30.77 61.02 22.95
N PHE A 135 -31.38 59.86 23.00
CA PHE A 135 -31.87 59.24 24.18
C PHE A 135 -31.25 57.83 24.36
N ILE A 136 -30.99 57.47 25.60
CA ILE A 136 -30.67 56.08 25.97
C ILE A 136 -31.99 55.38 26.26
N TYR A 137 -32.20 54.27 25.56
CA TYR A 137 -33.34 53.38 25.83
C TYR A 137 -32.89 52.24 26.73
N VAL A 138 -33.67 51.98 27.74
CA VAL A 138 -33.47 50.85 28.67
C VAL A 138 -34.74 50.04 28.69
N ALA A 139 -34.62 48.76 28.50
CA ALA A 139 -35.69 47.82 28.68
C ALA A 139 -35.19 46.60 29.47
N GLY A 140 -36.00 46.03 30.28
CA GLY A 140 -35.60 44.90 31.09
C GLY A 140 -36.76 44.15 31.72
N THR A 141 -36.43 42.95 32.21
CA THR A 141 -37.34 42.11 32.95
C THR A 141 -36.76 41.84 34.33
N PHE A 142 -37.63 41.66 35.30
CA PHE A 142 -37.29 41.15 36.63
C PHE A 142 -38.48 40.42 37.23
N ASP A 143 -38.22 39.54 38.15
CA ASP A 143 -39.29 38.91 38.95
C ASP A 143 -39.37 39.54 40.32
N GLY A 144 -40.57 39.76 40.78
CA GLY A 144 -40.80 40.37 42.07
C GLY A 144 -42.24 40.14 42.62
N ALA A 145 -42.44 40.51 43.82
CA ALA A 145 -43.78 40.53 44.38
C ALA A 145 -44.68 41.55 43.65
N GLN A 146 -45.94 41.69 44.05
CA GLN A 146 -46.81 42.65 43.45
C GLN A 146 -46.26 44.09 43.58
N LEU A 147 -46.29 44.82 42.48
CA LEU A 147 -45.78 46.20 42.46
C LEU A 147 -46.60 47.12 43.41
N VAL A 148 -45.93 47.86 44.28
CA VAL A 148 -46.50 48.85 45.10
C VAL A 148 -46.38 50.23 44.46
N PRO A 149 -47.49 50.90 44.11
CA PRO A 149 -47.43 52.17 43.42
C PRO A 149 -47.13 53.34 44.41
N HIS A 150 -46.49 54.38 43.85
CA HIS A 150 -46.31 55.67 44.48
C HIS A 150 -47.56 56.52 44.26
N THR A 151 -48.04 57.15 45.32
CA THR A 151 -49.17 58.08 45.22
C THR A 151 -48.69 59.43 44.65
N ARG A 152 -49.31 59.87 43.59
CA ARG A 152 -48.94 61.09 42.94
C ARG A 152 -49.07 62.31 43.90
N GLY A 153 -47.98 63.04 44.08
CA GLY A 153 -47.93 64.17 45.01
C GLY A 153 -47.36 63.82 46.39
N ASP A 154 -47.16 62.56 46.68
CA ASP A 154 -46.44 62.18 47.92
C ASP A 154 -44.93 62.46 47.77
N GLN A 155 -44.34 62.88 48.91
CA GLN A 155 -42.91 63.25 48.92
C GLN A 155 -42.02 62.07 49.25
N VAL A 156 -42.59 60.95 49.65
CA VAL A 156 -41.83 59.75 50.07
C VAL A 156 -41.82 58.71 48.95
N VAL A 157 -40.83 58.76 48.14
CA VAL A 157 -40.66 57.82 46.99
C VAL A 157 -40.19 56.42 47.43
N ASP A 158 -39.64 56.27 48.61
CA ASP A 158 -39.03 55.04 49.12
C ASP A 158 -40.06 53.96 49.49
N GLN A 159 -41.30 54.28 49.63
CA GLN A 159 -42.38 53.34 49.96
C GLN A 159 -42.96 52.61 48.74
N ALA A 160 -42.50 52.97 47.56
CA ALA A 160 -42.94 52.35 46.29
C ALA A 160 -41.80 51.59 45.59
N HIS A 161 -42.18 50.70 44.73
CA HIS A 161 -41.19 50.15 43.77
C HIS A 161 -40.63 51.25 42.89
N ARG A 162 -39.32 51.28 42.68
CA ARG A 162 -38.65 52.34 41.96
C ARG A 162 -37.48 51.85 41.16
N VAL A 163 -37.23 52.51 40.09
CA VAL A 163 -36.00 52.22 39.21
C VAL A 163 -35.05 53.37 39.49
N ARG A 164 -33.83 53.02 39.89
CA ARG A 164 -32.70 53.94 39.99
C ARG A 164 -31.83 53.77 38.75
N VAL A 165 -31.49 54.87 38.07
CA VAL A 165 -30.67 54.87 36.89
C VAL A 165 -29.56 55.89 37.08
N LYS A 166 -28.31 55.44 36.83
CA LYS A 166 -27.13 56.30 36.84
C LYS A 166 -26.41 56.18 35.50
N VAL A 167 -26.15 57.29 34.84
CA VAL A 167 -25.43 57.35 33.57
C VAL A 167 -24.23 58.26 33.75
N SER A 168 -23.05 57.73 33.44
CA SER A 168 -21.79 58.49 33.45
C SER A 168 -21.23 58.60 32.03
N LEU A 169 -21.04 59.81 31.56
CA LEU A 169 -20.57 60.10 30.21
C LEU A 169 -19.74 61.41 30.22
N ARG A 170 -18.53 61.37 29.67
CA ARG A 170 -17.63 62.51 29.44
C ARG A 170 -17.47 63.42 30.68
N GLY A 171 -17.33 62.76 31.85
CA GLY A 171 -17.18 63.46 33.16
C GLY A 171 -18.45 63.97 33.78
N GLN A 172 -19.58 63.86 33.10
CA GLN A 172 -20.89 64.18 33.65
C GLN A 172 -21.58 62.90 34.15
N THR A 173 -22.27 63.03 35.30
CA THR A 173 -23.06 61.93 35.88
C THR A 173 -24.48 62.36 36.03
N TYR A 174 -25.39 61.62 35.50
CA TYR A 174 -26.82 61.79 35.62
C TYR A 174 -27.33 60.66 36.54
N GLU A 175 -28.14 61.04 37.55
CA GLU A 175 -28.74 60.06 38.41
C GLU A 175 -30.21 60.36 38.60
N TRP A 176 -31.04 59.37 38.30
CA TRP A 176 -32.49 59.52 38.43
C TRP A 176 -33.07 58.41 39.30
N ILE A 177 -34.14 58.75 39.99
CA ILE A 177 -35.00 57.79 40.72
C ILE A 177 -36.39 57.92 40.09
N ALA A 178 -36.93 56.78 39.65
CA ALA A 178 -38.25 56.75 39.00
C ALA A 178 -39.16 55.77 39.76
N PRO A 179 -40.03 56.30 40.65
CA PRO A 179 -41.05 55.50 41.34
C PRO A 179 -42.11 55.04 40.34
N PHE A 180 -42.68 53.86 40.62
CA PHE A 180 -43.80 53.30 39.87
C PHE A 180 -45.12 54.06 40.31
N GLU A 181 -45.77 54.66 39.31
CA GLU A 181 -47.06 55.28 39.42
C GLU A 181 -48.12 54.51 38.67
N GLU A 182 -49.14 53.94 39.33
CA GLU A 182 -50.17 53.18 38.65
C GLU A 182 -50.96 54.05 37.67
N SER A 183 -51.18 53.58 36.45
CA SER A 183 -51.93 54.29 35.42
C SER A 183 -53.39 53.85 35.43
N THR A 184 -54.27 54.76 35.73
CA THR A 184 -55.73 54.62 35.67
C THR A 184 -56.27 54.94 34.25
N GLU A 185 -55.42 55.22 33.26
CA GLU A 185 -55.87 55.54 31.89
C GLU A 185 -56.62 54.35 31.28
N PRO A 186 -57.78 54.58 30.65
CA PRO A 186 -58.51 53.53 29.98
C PRO A 186 -57.67 52.99 28.85
N GLN A 187 -57.47 51.66 28.87
CA GLN A 187 -56.73 50.98 27.74
C GLN A 187 -57.55 51.06 26.45
N THR A 188 -56.91 51.21 25.39
CA THR A 188 -57.50 51.25 24.01
C THR A 188 -58.33 49.97 23.80
N PRO A 189 -59.58 50.05 23.29
CA PRO A 189 -60.35 48.87 22.97
C PRO A 189 -59.55 47.90 22.03
N GLY A 190 -59.37 46.68 22.52
CA GLY A 190 -58.63 45.64 21.79
C GLY A 190 -57.25 45.26 22.38
N HIS A 191 -56.64 46.05 23.24
CA HIS A 191 -55.34 45.80 23.87
C HIS A 191 -55.45 45.87 25.42
N ARG A 192 -56.22 44.96 26.00
CA ARG A 192 -56.28 44.86 27.43
C ARG A 192 -55.12 44.04 27.96
N PHE A 193 -54.15 44.72 28.57
CA PHE A 193 -53.17 44.05 29.40
C PHE A 193 -53.87 43.71 30.74
N GLY A 194 -53.98 42.43 31.03
CA GLY A 194 -54.71 41.94 32.20
C GLY A 194 -53.99 42.13 33.54
N GLY A 195 -52.78 42.68 33.56
CA GLY A 195 -51.94 42.90 34.71
C GLY A 195 -51.82 44.37 35.13
N MET A 196 -50.91 44.63 36.07
CA MET A 196 -50.58 45.96 36.52
C MET A 196 -49.77 46.73 35.49
N ARG A 197 -50.15 47.98 35.25
CA ARG A 197 -49.43 48.89 34.33
C ARG A 197 -49.28 50.23 34.99
N GLY A 198 -48.13 50.88 34.85
CA GLY A 198 -47.99 52.26 35.32
C GLY A 198 -46.82 52.99 34.67
N ARG A 199 -46.71 54.25 35.03
CA ARG A 199 -45.64 55.12 34.57
C ARG A 199 -44.44 55.06 35.52
N LEU A 200 -43.27 55.31 34.97
CA LEU A 200 -42.06 55.58 35.75
C LEU A 200 -41.70 57.06 35.52
N THR A 201 -41.99 57.92 36.49
CA THR A 201 -41.70 59.33 36.41
C THR A 201 -40.34 59.58 37.05
N GLY A 202 -39.36 60.10 36.24
CA GLY A 202 -37.98 60.31 36.69
C GLY A 202 -37.81 61.61 37.46
N PHE A 203 -37.19 61.55 38.63
CA PHE A 203 -36.74 62.66 39.44
C PHE A 203 -35.23 62.68 39.58
N ALA A 204 -34.55 63.81 39.54
CA ALA A 204 -33.12 63.84 39.79
C ALA A 204 -32.85 63.43 41.26
N ALA A 205 -31.91 62.45 41.43
CA ALA A 205 -31.65 61.88 42.75
C ALA A 205 -31.21 62.91 43.80
N ALA A 206 -30.48 63.94 43.38
CA ALA A 206 -30.06 65.06 44.23
C ALA A 206 -31.22 65.91 44.71
N ASP A 207 -32.32 65.92 44.00
CA ASP A 207 -33.47 66.79 44.30
C ASP A 207 -34.56 66.01 45.03
N VAL A 208 -34.57 64.68 45.00
CA VAL A 208 -35.55 63.87 45.72
C VAL A 208 -35.47 64.07 47.23
N ALA A 209 -34.33 64.46 47.77
CA ALA A 209 -34.15 64.83 49.18
C ALA A 209 -34.76 66.23 49.53
N ARG A 210 -35.16 66.95 48.45
CA ARG A 210 -35.79 68.25 48.61
C ARG A 210 -37.30 68.18 48.41
N ALA A 211 -38.06 68.64 49.32
CA ALA A 211 -39.52 68.50 49.42
C ALA A 211 -40.37 69.00 48.20
N LYS A 212 -39.79 69.29 47.05
CA LYS A 212 -40.50 69.76 45.85
C LYS A 212 -39.67 69.44 44.60
N ALA A 213 -39.18 68.22 44.40
CA ALA A 213 -38.44 67.89 43.18
C ALA A 213 -39.37 67.90 41.94
N PRO A 214 -39.07 68.68 40.91
CA PRO A 214 -39.82 68.62 39.66
C PRO A 214 -39.48 67.39 38.91
N ALA A 215 -40.46 66.79 38.26
CA ALA A 215 -40.20 65.70 37.31
C ALA A 215 -39.24 66.10 36.16
N VAL A 216 -38.31 65.27 35.86
CA VAL A 216 -37.31 65.55 34.78
C VAL A 216 -38.03 65.52 33.44
N LYS A 217 -37.90 66.63 32.71
CA LYS A 217 -38.42 66.73 31.34
C LYS A 217 -37.78 65.67 30.43
N ASP A 218 -38.58 65.02 29.60
CA ASP A 218 -38.15 63.99 28.63
C ASP A 218 -37.70 62.67 29.25
N PHE A 219 -37.60 62.52 30.57
CA PHE A 219 -37.54 61.20 31.21
C PHE A 219 -38.91 60.58 31.13
N ARG A 220 -39.02 59.39 30.50
CA ARG A 220 -40.27 58.66 30.39
C ARG A 220 -40.01 57.19 30.59
N GLY A 221 -40.92 56.53 31.28
CA GLY A 221 -40.85 55.12 31.48
C GLY A 221 -42.21 54.47 31.74
N TRP A 222 -42.26 53.23 31.48
CA TRP A 222 -43.40 52.39 31.74
C TRP A 222 -42.95 51.07 32.36
N ILE A 223 -43.85 50.51 33.16
CA ILE A 223 -43.68 49.20 33.76
C ILE A 223 -45.00 48.44 33.63
N TRP A 224 -44.86 47.18 33.34
CA TRP A 224 -45.97 46.22 33.19
C TRP A 224 -45.68 45.01 34.05
N GLN A 225 -46.57 44.55 34.89
CA GLN A 225 -46.42 43.34 35.67
C GLN A 225 -47.46 42.31 35.22
N ASN A 226 -47.05 41.10 34.96
CA ASN A 226 -47.90 40.00 34.57
C ASN A 226 -48.85 39.65 35.79
N PRO A 227 -50.15 39.37 35.57
CA PRO A 227 -51.05 38.98 36.60
C PRO A 227 -50.77 37.58 37.16
N ARG A 228 -50.10 36.71 36.41
CA ARG A 228 -49.84 35.31 36.81
C ARG A 228 -48.56 35.21 37.60
N CYS A 229 -48.54 34.32 38.61
CA CYS A 229 -47.31 33.94 39.28
C CYS A 229 -46.39 33.17 38.31
N THR A 230 -45.11 33.38 38.46
CA THR A 230 -44.05 32.68 37.66
C THR A 230 -44.01 31.18 38.04
N ASP A 231 -44.29 30.89 39.34
CA ASP A 231 -44.37 29.52 39.84
C ASP A 231 -45.83 29.11 40.08
N GLN A 232 -46.34 28.12 39.35
CA GLN A 232 -47.75 27.68 39.48
C GLN A 232 -48.06 26.95 40.77
N THR A 233 -47.02 26.52 41.51
CA THR A 233 -47.22 25.87 42.84
C THR A 233 -47.50 26.84 44.00
N ALA A 234 -47.23 28.11 43.80
CA ALA A 234 -47.44 29.16 44.81
C ALA A 234 -48.79 29.93 44.66
N ALA A 235 -49.74 29.38 43.93
CA ALA A 235 -51.00 30.09 43.56
C ALA A 235 -51.94 30.36 44.70
N ASP A 236 -51.80 29.72 45.89
CA ASP A 236 -52.71 29.85 47.04
C ASP A 236 -52.22 30.86 48.06
N ASP A 237 -50.99 31.39 48.02
CA ASP A 237 -50.46 32.37 48.93
C ASP A 237 -49.93 33.62 48.19
N ASP A 238 -50.65 34.68 48.18
CA ASP A 238 -50.33 35.93 47.47
C ASP A 238 -49.00 36.54 47.93
N SER A 239 -48.55 36.21 49.15
CA SER A 239 -47.28 36.69 49.70
C SER A 239 -46.03 36.02 49.11
N SER A 240 -46.17 34.82 48.62
CA SER A 240 -45.09 34.07 47.98
C SER A 240 -45.10 34.13 46.44
N CYS A 241 -46.10 34.76 45.85
CA CYS A 241 -46.31 34.88 44.42
C CYS A 241 -45.32 35.86 43.77
N MET A 242 -44.30 35.29 43.06
CA MET A 242 -43.42 36.11 42.28
C MET A 242 -43.99 36.28 40.84
N ARG A 243 -44.08 37.52 40.39
CA ARG A 243 -44.63 37.91 39.09
C ARG A 243 -43.55 38.52 38.21
N SER A 244 -43.55 38.17 36.97
CA SER A 244 -42.61 38.79 36.01
C SER A 244 -43.12 40.18 35.64
N ALA A 245 -42.20 41.13 35.75
CA ALA A 245 -42.42 42.53 35.38
C ALA A 245 -41.46 42.89 34.22
N PHE A 246 -41.97 43.67 33.29
CA PHE A 246 -41.19 44.27 32.20
C PHE A 246 -41.24 45.80 32.37
N PHE A 247 -40.08 46.44 32.19
CA PHE A 247 -40.04 47.91 32.22
C PHE A 247 -39.30 48.46 30.97
N SER A 248 -39.63 49.68 30.60
CA SER A 248 -39.04 50.41 29.49
C SER A 248 -38.85 51.86 29.88
N LEU A 249 -37.64 52.37 29.65
CA LEU A 249 -37.26 53.76 29.98
C LEU A 249 -36.66 54.44 28.74
N ARG A 250 -36.92 55.75 28.64
CA ARG A 250 -36.23 56.64 27.75
C ARG A 250 -35.55 57.73 28.60
N LEU A 251 -34.23 57.77 28.55
CA LEU A 251 -33.39 58.62 29.38
C LEU A 251 -32.89 59.80 28.56
N PRO A 252 -33.14 61.05 29.00
CA PRO A 252 -32.61 62.25 28.36
C PRO A 252 -31.16 62.44 28.79
N VAL A 253 -30.21 62.28 27.87
CA VAL A 253 -28.79 62.57 28.14
C VAL A 253 -28.39 63.79 27.35
N GLY A 254 -28.23 64.92 28.08
CA GLY A 254 -27.97 66.25 27.43
C GLY A 254 -26.76 66.23 26.51
N VAL A 255 -25.67 65.59 26.93
CA VAL A 255 -24.44 65.53 26.12
C VAL A 255 -24.65 64.80 24.76
N LEU A 256 -25.57 63.84 24.69
CA LEU A 256 -25.93 63.20 23.42
C LEU A 256 -26.77 64.15 22.53
N GLN A 257 -27.62 64.94 23.13
CA GLN A 257 -28.42 65.95 22.44
C GLN A 257 -27.57 67.15 21.95
N ASP A 258 -26.66 67.62 22.79
CA ASP A 258 -25.74 68.72 22.48
C ASP A 258 -24.86 68.39 21.26
N ALA A 259 -24.41 67.13 21.14
CA ALA A 259 -23.64 66.66 20.01
C ALA A 259 -24.38 66.77 18.66
N LEU A 260 -25.72 66.77 18.68
CA LEU A 260 -26.57 66.93 17.49
C LEU A 260 -26.77 68.39 17.05
N PHE A 261 -26.74 69.32 18.00
CA PHE A 261 -27.11 70.72 17.79
C PHE A 261 -25.90 71.64 17.66
N GLU A 262 -24.78 71.30 18.28
CA GLU A 262 -23.58 72.16 18.28
C GLU A 262 -22.70 71.99 17.06
N LYS A 263 -22.74 70.86 16.40
CA LYS A 263 -21.89 70.58 15.22
C LYS A 263 -22.67 70.71 13.91
N ARG A 264 -22.10 71.41 12.93
CA ARG A 264 -22.66 71.52 11.57
C ARG A 264 -22.86 70.18 10.88
N ARG A 265 -22.09 69.14 11.26
CA ARG A 265 -22.24 67.77 10.81
C ARG A 265 -22.15 66.86 12.04
N PRO A 266 -23.26 66.37 12.57
CA PRO A 266 -23.24 65.47 13.67
C PRO A 266 -22.56 64.13 13.24
N VAL A 267 -21.61 63.65 14.03
CA VAL A 267 -21.04 62.32 13.87
C VAL A 267 -21.92 61.34 14.61
N TRP A 268 -22.57 60.51 13.89
CA TRP A 268 -23.44 59.47 14.46
C TRP A 268 -23.11 58.10 13.86
N PRO A 269 -23.00 57.02 14.67
CA PRO A 269 -23.08 56.98 16.15
C PRO A 269 -21.89 57.69 16.82
N PRO A 270 -22.01 58.08 18.09
CA PRO A 270 -20.88 58.59 18.86
C PRO A 270 -19.73 57.56 18.92
N GLU A 271 -18.49 58.01 18.76
CA GLU A 271 -17.32 57.14 18.77
C GLU A 271 -16.98 56.57 20.16
N ASP A 272 -17.51 57.19 21.20
CA ASP A 272 -17.25 56.88 22.61
C ASP A 272 -18.41 56.16 23.34
N LEU A 273 -19.23 55.42 22.58
CA LEU A 273 -20.32 54.62 23.15
C LEU A 273 -19.85 53.62 24.21
N ASP A 274 -18.66 53.11 24.06
CA ASP A 274 -18.01 52.19 25.01
C ASP A 274 -17.55 52.85 26.31
N ARG A 275 -17.61 54.17 26.40
CA ARG A 275 -17.27 54.97 27.56
C ARG A 275 -18.50 55.54 28.30
N ILE A 276 -19.67 55.15 27.83
CA ILE A 276 -20.92 55.50 28.51
C ILE A 276 -21.23 54.37 29.51
N ASP A 277 -21.12 54.64 30.77
CA ASP A 277 -21.46 53.70 31.80
C ASP A 277 -22.93 53.93 32.27
N VAL A 278 -23.71 52.87 32.16
CA VAL A 278 -25.11 52.88 32.61
C VAL A 278 -25.28 51.87 33.74
N HIS A 279 -25.81 52.34 34.87
CA HIS A 279 -26.13 51.51 36.01
C HIS A 279 -27.60 51.59 36.30
N ILE A 280 -28.25 50.45 36.44
CA ILE A 280 -29.69 50.33 36.66
C ILE A 280 -29.94 49.40 37.83
N ALA A 281 -30.75 49.87 38.77
CA ALA A 281 -31.20 49.05 39.89
C ALA A 281 -32.72 49.18 40.05
N VAL A 282 -33.39 48.07 40.16
CA VAL A 282 -34.82 48.03 40.54
C VAL A 282 -34.92 47.77 42.03
N LEU A 283 -35.48 48.69 42.74
CA LEU A 283 -35.56 48.69 44.19
C LEU A 283 -36.97 48.37 44.66
N PRO A 284 -37.14 47.51 45.71
CA PRO A 284 -38.42 47.26 46.37
C PRO A 284 -38.82 48.41 47.20
N PRO A 285 -40.05 48.43 47.74
CA PRO A 285 -40.47 49.38 48.84
C PRO A 285 -39.58 49.21 50.07
N GLY A 286 -39.17 50.33 50.67
CA GLY A 286 -38.26 50.33 51.82
C GLY A 286 -36.79 50.12 51.43
N ASP A 287 -36.01 49.65 52.42
CA ASP A 287 -34.56 49.47 52.32
C ASP A 287 -34.15 48.03 51.96
N GLY A 288 -34.98 47.28 51.24
CA GLY A 288 -34.69 45.94 50.83
C GLY A 288 -33.60 45.87 49.76
N PRO A 289 -32.99 44.67 49.54
CA PRO A 289 -31.99 44.47 48.48
C PRO A 289 -32.63 44.72 47.12
N PRO A 290 -31.86 45.19 46.14
CA PRO A 290 -32.34 45.36 44.74
C PRO A 290 -32.93 44.10 44.19
N LEU A 291 -34.09 44.17 43.50
CA LEU A 291 -34.69 43.07 42.77
C LEU A 291 -33.89 42.76 41.49
N LEU A 292 -33.29 43.80 40.91
CA LEU A 292 -32.37 43.71 39.74
C LEU A 292 -31.30 44.77 39.97
N ASP A 293 -30.04 44.40 39.78
CA ASP A 293 -28.89 45.29 39.87
C ASP A 293 -27.86 45.00 38.79
N SER A 294 -27.65 45.96 37.90
CA SER A 294 -26.66 45.83 36.85
C SER A 294 -25.21 45.84 37.35
N ALA A 295 -24.93 46.29 38.59
CA ALA A 295 -23.59 46.28 39.19
C ALA A 295 -23.08 44.89 39.49
N THR A 296 -23.93 43.88 39.56
CA THR A 296 -23.55 42.47 39.76
C THR A 296 -22.84 41.91 38.52
N GLY A 297 -22.97 42.59 37.39
CA GLY A 297 -22.48 42.11 36.06
C GLY A 297 -23.45 41.09 35.44
N PRO A 298 -23.45 40.99 34.11
CA PRO A 298 -24.30 40.03 33.40
C PRO A 298 -23.82 38.61 33.62
N SER A 299 -24.75 37.70 33.91
CA SER A 299 -24.49 36.26 33.93
C SER A 299 -24.31 35.70 32.50
N ALA A 300 -25.03 36.31 31.55
CA ALA A 300 -24.85 36.05 30.12
C ALA A 300 -24.93 37.39 29.38
N PRO A 301 -23.83 37.89 28.82
CA PRO A 301 -23.84 39.13 28.06
C PRO A 301 -24.59 38.96 26.73
N ALA A 302 -24.96 40.07 26.11
CA ALA A 302 -25.51 40.06 24.77
C ALA A 302 -24.47 39.45 23.79
N PHE A 303 -24.96 38.84 22.72
CA PHE A 303 -24.11 38.23 21.71
C PHE A 303 -23.13 39.24 21.08
N SER A 304 -21.86 38.85 21.02
CA SER A 304 -20.78 39.65 20.44
C SER A 304 -20.12 38.94 19.25
N LEU A 305 -19.36 39.66 18.44
CA LEU A 305 -18.59 39.01 17.37
C LEU A 305 -17.57 37.99 17.88
N ALA A 306 -17.09 38.17 19.13
CA ALA A 306 -16.17 37.22 19.76
C ALA A 306 -16.80 35.82 19.95
N ASP A 307 -18.14 35.78 20.07
CA ASP A 307 -18.90 34.51 20.25
C ASP A 307 -18.93 33.69 18.95
N LEU A 308 -18.49 34.24 17.83
CA LEU A 308 -18.24 33.48 16.58
C LEU A 308 -16.96 32.66 16.64
N LYS A 309 -16.01 32.99 17.52
CA LYS A 309 -14.72 32.31 17.62
C LYS A 309 -14.83 30.81 17.90
N PRO A 310 -15.71 30.32 18.79
CA PRO A 310 -15.91 28.89 19.01
C PRO A 310 -16.51 28.14 17.79
N MET A 311 -17.13 28.87 16.83
CA MET A 311 -17.69 28.28 15.63
C MET A 311 -16.63 28.02 14.55
N LEU A 312 -15.49 28.71 14.65
CA LEU A 312 -14.40 28.58 13.68
C LEU A 312 -13.59 27.32 13.99
N LEU A 313 -13.25 26.60 12.94
CA LEU A 313 -12.36 25.46 13.03
C LEU A 313 -10.89 25.90 13.18
N PRO A 314 -10.01 25.01 13.65
CA PRO A 314 -8.58 25.29 13.69
C PRO A 314 -8.06 25.68 12.31
N GLY A 315 -7.31 26.77 12.22
CA GLY A 315 -6.79 27.33 10.96
C GLY A 315 -7.78 28.16 10.15
N GLU A 316 -9.02 28.31 10.62
CA GLU A 316 -9.96 29.26 10.02
C GLU A 316 -9.77 30.64 10.59
N SER A 317 -9.94 31.64 9.73
CA SER A 317 -9.97 33.05 10.11
C SER A 317 -11.15 33.74 9.43
N LEU A 318 -11.81 34.57 10.20
CA LEU A 318 -12.97 35.32 9.78
C LEU A 318 -12.62 36.82 9.78
N GLN A 319 -12.67 37.42 8.61
CA GLN A 319 -12.51 38.84 8.42
C GLN A 319 -13.84 39.45 7.98
N ILE A 320 -14.32 40.43 8.73
CA ILE A 320 -15.55 41.15 8.41
C ILE A 320 -15.16 42.60 8.05
N ARG A 321 -15.67 43.05 6.94
CA ARG A 321 -15.43 44.44 6.47
C ARG A 321 -16.75 45.10 6.12
N ARG A 322 -17.00 46.26 6.67
CA ARG A 322 -18.11 47.10 6.24
C ARG A 322 -17.79 47.68 4.85
N LEU A 323 -18.69 47.49 3.94
CA LEU A 323 -18.56 48.11 2.61
C LEU A 323 -18.86 49.59 2.70
N ALA A 324 -18.16 50.40 1.92
CA ALA A 324 -18.43 51.81 1.85
C ALA A 324 -19.84 52.07 1.29
N ASP A 325 -20.63 52.85 2.01
CA ASP A 325 -21.93 53.29 1.59
C ASP A 325 -21.89 54.82 1.46
N SER A 326 -22.91 55.44 0.83
CA SER A 326 -23.00 56.91 0.65
C SER A 326 -22.94 57.71 1.98
N VAL A 327 -23.17 57.03 3.10
CA VAL A 327 -23.24 57.66 4.43
C VAL A 327 -22.07 57.26 5.34
N SER A 328 -21.42 56.09 5.10
CA SER A 328 -20.38 55.57 5.99
C SER A 328 -19.16 55.07 5.25
N PRO A 329 -17.93 55.39 5.72
CA PRO A 329 -16.71 54.86 5.12
C PRO A 329 -16.57 53.36 5.33
N ALA A 330 -15.76 52.71 4.47
CA ALA A 330 -15.38 51.33 4.65
C ALA A 330 -14.58 51.17 5.95
N ALA A 331 -14.93 50.20 6.75
CA ALA A 331 -14.22 49.88 7.99
C ALA A 331 -14.00 48.37 8.11
N SER A 332 -12.79 47.96 8.49
CA SER A 332 -12.48 46.59 8.81
C SER A 332 -12.71 46.33 10.28
N LEU A 333 -13.44 45.28 10.60
CA LEU A 333 -13.68 44.83 11.96
C LEU A 333 -12.48 43.95 12.43
N PRO A 334 -12.37 43.65 13.74
CA PRO A 334 -11.33 42.79 14.27
C PRO A 334 -11.29 41.44 13.56
N LEU A 335 -10.10 40.97 13.26
CA LEU A 335 -9.88 39.64 12.70
C LEU A 335 -10.13 38.59 13.77
N LEU A 336 -11.06 37.68 13.52
CA LEU A 336 -11.30 36.54 14.38
C LEU A 336 -10.51 35.34 13.85
N VAL A 337 -9.76 34.71 14.71
CA VAL A 337 -8.99 33.51 14.37
C VAL A 337 -9.51 32.35 15.22
N GLY A 338 -9.74 31.25 14.60
CA GLY A 338 -10.15 30.01 15.25
C GLY A 338 -9.13 29.53 16.28
N PRO A 339 -9.45 28.51 17.05
CA PRO A 339 -8.55 27.98 18.08
C PRO A 339 -7.23 27.55 17.41
N VAL A 340 -6.12 27.93 18.03
CA VAL A 340 -4.79 27.46 17.63
C VAL A 340 -4.59 26.12 18.30
N ASP A 341 -4.40 25.09 17.49
CA ASP A 341 -4.00 23.80 18.03
C ASP A 341 -2.60 23.89 18.67
N PRO A 342 -2.39 23.36 19.90
CA PRO A 342 -1.05 23.30 20.47
C PRO A 342 -0.13 22.54 19.52
N GLU A 343 1.09 23.05 19.33
CA GLU A 343 2.14 22.41 18.54
C GLU A 343 2.39 21.01 19.10
N ASP A 344 1.95 19.98 18.39
CA ASP A 344 2.32 18.61 18.70
C ASP A 344 3.74 18.35 18.17
N GLN A 345 4.56 17.70 18.97
CA GLN A 345 5.85 17.14 18.56
C GLN A 345 5.63 16.00 17.56
N SER A 346 4.95 16.27 16.46
CA SER A 346 4.80 15.31 15.39
C SER A 346 6.14 15.13 14.68
N TRP A 347 6.46 13.91 14.31
CA TRP A 347 7.71 13.60 13.62
C TRP A 347 7.82 14.43 12.34
N HIS A 348 8.78 15.34 12.31
CA HIS A 348 9.03 16.21 11.16
C HIS A 348 9.15 15.46 9.84
N PHE A 349 9.66 14.23 9.88
CA PHE A 349 9.76 13.36 8.72
C PHE A 349 8.38 12.99 8.14
N VAL A 350 7.42 12.62 9.00
CA VAL A 350 6.07 12.21 8.57
C VAL A 350 5.31 13.39 7.99
N THR A 351 5.40 14.55 8.62
CA THR A 351 4.75 15.78 8.12
C THR A 351 5.34 16.22 6.78
N THR A 352 6.65 16.08 6.60
CA THR A 352 7.32 16.37 5.33
C THR A 352 6.88 15.41 4.24
N LEU A 353 6.79 14.11 4.55
CA LEU A 353 6.31 13.09 3.62
C LEU A 353 4.87 13.38 3.17
N ILE A 354 3.97 13.68 4.12
CA ILE A 354 2.57 14.01 3.82
C ILE A 354 2.49 15.26 2.92
N ARG A 355 3.34 16.26 3.17
CA ARG A 355 3.34 17.50 2.39
C ARG A 355 3.68 17.24 0.91
N HIS A 356 4.61 16.33 0.62
CA HIS A 356 5.06 16.03 -0.75
C HIS A 356 4.13 15.07 -1.52
N LEU A 357 3.12 14.47 -0.85
CA LEU A 357 2.15 13.65 -1.56
C LEU A 357 1.29 14.51 -2.48
N PRO A 358 1.24 14.23 -3.79
CA PRO A 358 0.47 15.01 -4.74
C PRO A 358 -1.04 14.81 -4.48
N VAL A 359 -1.70 15.88 -4.05
CA VAL A 359 -3.16 15.95 -3.96
C VAL A 359 -3.56 17.30 -4.53
N ASP A 360 -4.41 17.28 -5.52
CA ASP A 360 -4.89 18.48 -6.19
C ASP A 360 -5.58 19.43 -5.20
N ALA A 361 -5.22 20.71 -5.27
CA ALA A 361 -5.80 21.81 -4.49
C ALA A 361 -5.55 21.77 -2.95
N TYR A 362 -4.73 20.87 -2.43
CA TYR A 362 -4.45 20.82 -0.98
C TYR A 362 -3.69 22.04 -0.45
N ASP A 363 -2.87 22.67 -1.27
CA ASP A 363 -2.06 23.82 -0.87
C ASP A 363 -2.77 25.17 -1.08
N VAL A 364 -3.99 25.17 -1.64
CA VAL A 364 -4.78 26.38 -1.87
C VAL A 364 -5.66 26.65 -0.65
N PRO A 365 -5.53 27.80 0.02
CA PRO A 365 -6.42 28.16 1.11
C PRO A 365 -7.86 28.27 0.60
N LEU A 366 -8.80 27.72 1.38
CA LEU A 366 -10.22 27.85 1.08
C LEU A 366 -10.65 29.29 1.41
N GLU A 367 -11.23 29.98 0.45
CA GLU A 367 -11.79 31.30 0.64
C GLU A 367 -13.28 31.30 0.31
N ALA A 368 -14.08 31.84 1.20
CA ALA A 368 -15.49 32.08 0.96
C ALA A 368 -15.82 33.52 1.27
N LYS A 369 -16.39 34.20 0.31
CA LYS A 369 -16.90 35.57 0.44
C LYS A 369 -18.42 35.56 0.45
N GLU A 370 -18.98 36.28 1.38
CA GLU A 370 -20.42 36.49 1.45
C GLU A 370 -20.73 37.92 1.83
N VAL A 371 -21.77 38.48 1.22
CA VAL A 371 -22.22 39.84 1.53
C VAL A 371 -23.51 39.73 2.34
N ILE A 372 -23.51 40.35 3.51
CA ILE A 372 -24.67 40.40 4.38
C ILE A 372 -25.18 41.86 4.37
N ALA A 373 -26.37 42.03 3.83
CA ALA A 373 -27.07 43.28 3.90
C ALA A 373 -27.80 43.40 5.24
N THR A 374 -27.54 44.52 5.91
CA THR A 374 -28.24 44.88 7.18
C THR A 374 -28.91 46.25 7.00
N PRO A 375 -29.89 46.60 7.84
CA PRO A 375 -30.48 47.93 7.80
C PRO A 375 -29.49 49.08 7.97
N ALA A 376 -28.30 48.79 8.49
CA ALA A 376 -27.25 49.79 8.77
C ALA A 376 -26.07 49.75 7.77
N GLY A 377 -26.20 48.99 6.67
CA GLY A 377 -25.19 48.87 5.65
C GLY A 377 -24.86 47.44 5.28
N SER A 378 -24.03 47.25 4.27
CA SER A 378 -23.62 45.93 3.81
C SER A 378 -22.25 45.56 4.38
N TYR A 379 -22.11 44.33 4.79
CA TYR A 379 -20.88 43.77 5.34
C TYR A 379 -20.36 42.64 4.44
N GLU A 380 -19.11 42.72 4.05
CA GLU A 380 -18.41 41.61 3.38
C GLU A 380 -17.78 40.72 4.46
N VAL A 381 -18.17 39.49 4.43
CA VAL A 381 -17.67 38.42 5.33
C VAL A 381 -16.73 37.53 4.53
N LEU A 382 -15.46 37.52 4.87
CA LEU A 382 -14.44 36.72 4.23
C LEU A 382 -13.98 35.66 5.24
N LEU A 383 -14.38 34.41 4.99
CA LEU A 383 -13.91 33.26 5.71
C LEU A 383 -12.74 32.64 4.95
N LYS A 384 -11.61 32.49 5.61
CA LYS A 384 -10.42 31.81 5.06
C LYS A 384 -10.13 30.60 5.92
N GLY A 385 -9.90 29.47 5.25
CA GLY A 385 -9.51 28.21 5.89
C GLY A 385 -8.13 27.78 5.43
N ASP A 386 -7.22 27.56 6.36
CA ASP A 386 -5.91 27.00 6.08
C ASP A 386 -5.97 25.46 6.24
N VAL A 387 -5.88 24.76 5.11
CA VAL A 387 -5.90 23.32 5.06
C VAL A 387 -4.71 22.68 5.80
N ARG A 388 -3.64 23.43 6.02
CA ARG A 388 -2.46 22.97 6.76
C ARG A 388 -2.75 22.61 8.21
N SER A 389 -3.77 23.20 8.80
CA SER A 389 -4.23 22.87 10.15
C SER A 389 -4.80 21.45 10.26
N VAL A 390 -5.27 20.87 9.11
CA VAL A 390 -5.78 19.50 9.02
C VAL A 390 -4.64 18.48 9.06
N SER A 391 -3.41 18.91 8.78
CA SER A 391 -2.23 18.03 8.79
C SER A 391 -1.98 17.35 10.15
N LYS A 392 -2.56 17.87 11.22
CA LYS A 392 -2.43 17.30 12.57
C LYS A 392 -3.20 15.98 12.73
N SER A 393 -4.45 15.95 12.34
CA SER A 393 -5.23 14.70 12.36
C SER A 393 -4.62 13.66 11.41
N LEU A 394 -4.13 14.12 10.26
CA LEU A 394 -3.37 13.30 9.31
C LEU A 394 -2.06 12.80 9.91
N SER A 395 -1.34 13.59 10.72
CA SER A 395 -0.08 13.17 11.31
C SER A 395 -0.23 12.02 12.29
N VAL A 396 -1.33 11.97 13.04
CA VAL A 396 -1.65 10.87 13.96
C VAL A 396 -1.94 9.58 13.20
N VAL A 397 -2.77 9.65 12.16
CA VAL A 397 -3.07 8.48 11.31
C VAL A 397 -1.81 8.02 10.57
N ALA A 398 -1.07 8.96 9.99
CA ALA A 398 0.16 8.69 9.27
C ALA A 398 1.25 8.09 10.17
N SER A 399 1.41 8.58 11.40
CA SER A 399 2.37 8.01 12.34
C SER A 399 2.05 6.55 12.70
N ARG A 400 0.79 6.23 12.93
CA ARG A 400 0.33 4.84 13.16
C ARG A 400 0.60 3.96 11.93
N LEU A 401 0.29 4.47 10.74
CA LEU A 401 0.54 3.77 9.49
C LEU A 401 2.04 3.55 9.25
N VAL A 402 2.88 4.56 9.48
CA VAL A 402 4.35 4.46 9.36
C VAL A 402 4.91 3.42 10.34
N TRP A 403 4.43 3.39 11.58
CA TRP A 403 4.80 2.36 12.55
C TRP A 403 4.40 0.95 12.10
N PHE A 404 3.17 0.79 11.63
CA PHE A 404 2.67 -0.50 11.13
C PHE A 404 3.46 -0.96 9.89
N VAL A 405 3.66 -0.08 8.92
CA VAL A 405 4.44 -0.37 7.70
C VAL A 405 5.90 -0.64 8.06
N GLY A 406 6.49 0.15 8.97
CA GLY A 406 7.83 -0.07 9.48
C GLY A 406 8.01 -1.43 10.13
N ALA A 407 7.07 -1.83 10.99
CA ALA A 407 7.06 -3.15 11.61
C ALA A 407 6.92 -4.27 10.58
N MET A 408 6.04 -4.09 9.58
CA MET A 408 5.84 -5.07 8.50
C MET A 408 7.07 -5.18 7.60
N LEU A 409 7.70 -4.08 7.25
CA LEU A 409 8.97 -4.08 6.50
C LEU A 409 10.10 -4.73 7.30
N ALA A 410 10.17 -4.45 8.60
CA ALA A 410 11.15 -5.10 9.49
C ALA A 410 10.90 -6.63 9.58
N ALA A 411 9.64 -7.06 9.67
CA ALA A 411 9.28 -8.47 9.65
C ALA A 411 9.64 -9.14 8.31
N LEU A 412 9.37 -8.48 7.16
CA LEU A 412 9.76 -8.97 5.83
C LEU A 412 11.28 -9.05 5.69
N MET A 413 12.01 -8.04 6.16
CA MET A 413 13.47 -8.05 6.18
C MET A 413 14.03 -9.16 7.06
N LEU A 414 13.44 -9.36 8.25
CA LEU A 414 13.82 -10.45 9.15
C LEU A 414 13.55 -11.81 8.50
N ALA A 415 12.36 -11.99 7.92
CA ALA A 415 12.00 -13.23 7.21
C ALA A 415 12.97 -13.49 6.05
N TRP A 416 13.29 -12.46 5.26
CA TRP A 416 14.27 -12.58 4.19
C TRP A 416 15.66 -12.95 4.72
N LEU A 417 16.09 -12.33 5.81
CA LEU A 417 17.39 -12.61 6.45
C LEU A 417 17.45 -14.04 6.99
N VAL A 418 16.38 -14.51 7.64
CA VAL A 418 16.27 -15.88 8.13
C VAL A 418 16.33 -16.88 6.96
N ILE A 419 15.63 -16.62 5.86
CA ILE A 419 15.66 -17.48 4.68
C ILE A 419 17.03 -17.43 4.00
N GLU A 420 17.63 -16.26 3.84
CA GLU A 420 18.95 -16.10 3.17
C GLU A 420 20.06 -16.77 3.99
N ILE A 421 20.08 -16.58 5.32
CA ILE A 421 21.13 -17.14 6.20
C ILE A 421 20.83 -18.59 6.56
N GLY A 422 19.60 -18.87 6.99
CA GLY A 422 19.21 -20.18 7.52
C GLY A 422 19.09 -21.24 6.43
N ILE A 423 18.53 -20.88 5.29
CA ILE A 423 18.21 -21.85 4.24
C ILE A 423 19.17 -21.70 3.05
N ILE A 424 19.18 -20.55 2.42
CA ILE A 424 19.88 -20.39 1.12
C ILE A 424 21.39 -20.53 1.27
N ARG A 425 21.96 -19.93 2.30
CA ARG A 425 23.41 -20.01 2.55
C ARG A 425 23.83 -21.45 2.89
N ARG A 426 23.05 -22.16 3.70
CA ARG A 426 23.32 -23.56 4.07
C ARG A 426 23.21 -24.49 2.84
N ILE A 427 22.15 -24.34 2.05
CA ILE A 427 21.99 -25.11 0.79
C ILE A 427 23.17 -24.86 -0.16
N LYS A 428 23.61 -23.60 -0.29
CA LYS A 428 24.75 -23.25 -1.15
C LYS A 428 26.04 -23.93 -0.70
N VAL A 429 26.31 -23.92 0.58
CA VAL A 429 27.50 -24.59 1.16
C VAL A 429 27.39 -26.09 0.94
N LEU A 430 26.20 -26.68 1.13
CA LEU A 430 25.98 -28.11 0.96
C LEU A 430 26.17 -28.56 -0.49
N ILE A 431 25.60 -27.82 -1.45
CA ILE A 431 25.78 -28.12 -2.89
C ILE A 431 27.25 -27.99 -3.28
N LYS A 432 27.93 -26.91 -2.89
CA LYS A 432 29.34 -26.70 -3.23
C LYS A 432 30.22 -27.81 -2.66
N ARG A 433 30.00 -28.19 -1.40
CA ARG A 433 30.76 -29.29 -0.79
C ARG A 433 30.44 -30.65 -1.41
N ALA A 434 29.18 -30.88 -1.79
CA ALA A 434 28.79 -32.10 -2.50
C ALA A 434 29.47 -32.21 -3.88
N ASP A 435 29.54 -31.12 -4.63
CA ASP A 435 30.25 -31.05 -5.91
C ASP A 435 31.76 -31.29 -5.74
N ASP A 436 32.38 -30.60 -4.78
CA ASP A 436 33.80 -30.74 -4.46
C ASP A 436 34.14 -32.19 -4.05
N VAL A 437 33.25 -32.87 -3.29
CA VAL A 437 33.41 -34.28 -2.93
C VAL A 437 33.21 -35.18 -4.16
N GLY A 438 32.20 -34.91 -4.99
CA GLY A 438 31.95 -35.66 -6.21
C GLY A 438 33.13 -35.63 -7.20
N GLU A 439 33.78 -34.47 -7.35
CA GLU A 439 35.00 -34.35 -8.17
C GLU A 439 36.20 -35.07 -7.55
N ARG A 440 36.38 -35.04 -6.24
CA ARG A 440 37.44 -35.74 -5.51
C ARG A 440 37.28 -37.26 -5.61
N VAL A 441 36.05 -37.77 -5.50
CA VAL A 441 35.76 -39.20 -5.68
C VAL A 441 36.11 -39.65 -7.09
N LYS A 442 35.79 -38.85 -8.13
CA LYS A 442 36.20 -39.14 -9.52
C LYS A 442 37.70 -39.12 -9.70
N ALA A 443 38.42 -38.27 -8.97
CA ALA A 443 39.88 -38.12 -9.07
C ALA A 443 40.67 -39.09 -8.20
N SER A 444 40.02 -40.05 -7.54
CA SER A 444 40.65 -41.01 -6.59
C SER A 444 41.44 -40.35 -5.46
N LYS A 445 41.16 -39.06 -5.14
CA LYS A 445 41.80 -38.35 -4.04
C LYS A 445 40.93 -38.56 -2.77
N GLY A 446 41.54 -39.04 -1.70
CA GLY A 446 40.87 -39.47 -0.49
C GLY A 446 39.84 -38.47 0.06
N PHE A 447 38.74 -38.99 0.53
CA PHE A 447 37.65 -38.29 1.19
C PHE A 447 38.03 -37.97 2.64
N SER A 448 37.88 -36.74 3.09
CA SER A 448 38.03 -36.35 4.49
C SER A 448 36.67 -36.42 5.18
N GLU A 449 36.61 -37.10 6.30
CA GLU A 449 35.37 -37.31 7.10
C GLU A 449 34.78 -35.98 7.65
N THR A 450 35.58 -34.92 7.67
CA THR A 450 35.25 -33.62 8.21
C THR A 450 34.48 -32.71 7.21
N ASP A 451 34.38 -33.08 5.94
CA ASP A 451 33.85 -32.15 4.91
C ASP A 451 32.34 -31.82 5.03
N LEU A 452 31.57 -32.63 5.75
CA LEU A 452 30.14 -32.40 5.96
C LEU A 452 29.70 -32.42 7.44
N ALA A 453 30.62 -32.61 8.38
CA ALA A 453 30.31 -32.78 9.80
C ALA A 453 29.65 -31.58 10.45
N ASP A 454 30.10 -30.37 10.06
CA ASP A 454 29.62 -29.07 10.56
C ASP A 454 28.24 -28.65 9.97
N LEU A 455 27.72 -29.39 8.99
CA LEU A 455 26.41 -29.15 8.39
C LEU A 455 25.34 -30.10 8.93
N ARG A 456 25.72 -31.07 9.76
CA ARG A 456 24.78 -31.99 10.43
C ARG A 456 24.03 -31.22 11.51
N GLY A 457 22.75 -31.47 11.64
CA GLY A 457 21.88 -30.87 12.63
C GLY A 457 20.58 -31.66 12.75
N GLU A 458 19.76 -31.28 13.71
CA GLU A 458 18.45 -31.91 13.94
C GLU A 458 17.36 -31.31 12.98
N ASP A 459 17.68 -30.26 12.22
CA ASP A 459 16.78 -29.67 11.23
C ASP A 459 16.74 -30.49 9.92
N GLU A 460 15.74 -30.23 9.07
CA GLU A 460 15.53 -30.95 7.82
C GLU A 460 16.75 -30.91 6.89
N LEU A 461 17.49 -29.80 6.91
CA LEU A 461 18.74 -29.64 6.15
C LEU A 461 19.88 -30.44 6.76
N GLY A 462 19.93 -30.55 8.09
CA GLY A 462 20.88 -31.37 8.81
C GLY A 462 20.64 -32.85 8.57
N VAL A 463 19.37 -33.29 8.55
CA VAL A 463 18.97 -34.66 8.18
C VAL A 463 19.37 -34.97 6.73
N LEU A 464 19.14 -34.01 5.81
CA LEU A 464 19.56 -34.13 4.40
C LEU A 464 21.09 -34.26 4.30
N ALA A 465 21.83 -33.40 5.03
CA ALA A 465 23.29 -33.44 5.06
C ALA A 465 23.82 -34.78 5.62
N THR A 466 23.16 -35.32 6.62
CA THR A 466 23.49 -36.64 7.19
C THR A 466 23.22 -37.75 6.18
N GLY A 467 22.03 -37.75 5.54
CA GLY A 467 21.70 -38.70 4.48
C GLY A 467 22.67 -38.67 3.30
N LEU A 468 23.06 -37.46 2.89
CA LEU A 468 24.05 -37.28 1.82
C LEU A 468 25.43 -37.82 2.25
N HIS A 469 25.85 -37.56 3.48
CA HIS A 469 27.09 -38.08 4.00
C HIS A 469 27.10 -39.62 4.04
N ASP A 470 26.02 -40.22 4.50
CA ASP A 470 25.90 -41.68 4.55
C ASP A 470 25.90 -42.33 3.15
N LEU A 471 25.26 -41.65 2.20
CA LEU A 471 25.25 -42.04 0.78
C LEU A 471 26.66 -41.99 0.20
N LEU A 472 27.37 -40.87 0.41
CA LEU A 472 28.74 -40.68 -0.06
C LEU A 472 29.69 -41.69 0.58
N ARG A 473 29.50 -42.05 1.86
CA ARG A 473 30.25 -43.09 2.53
C ARG A 473 30.03 -44.45 1.89
N ARG A 474 28.79 -44.83 1.59
CA ARG A 474 28.46 -46.10 0.89
C ARG A 474 29.06 -46.15 -0.50
N VAL A 475 28.94 -45.07 -1.26
CA VAL A 475 29.56 -44.98 -2.60
C VAL A 475 31.06 -45.17 -2.51
N ARG A 476 31.73 -44.62 -1.51
CA ARG A 476 33.16 -44.84 -1.28
C ARG A 476 33.48 -46.27 -0.99
N GLU A 477 32.73 -46.89 -0.04
CA GLU A 477 32.93 -48.28 0.31
C GLU A 477 32.72 -49.21 -0.90
N ASP A 478 31.73 -48.89 -1.76
CA ASP A 478 31.45 -49.65 -2.98
C ASP A 478 32.56 -49.47 -4.05
N VAL A 479 33.04 -48.23 -4.26
CA VAL A 479 34.17 -47.96 -5.16
C VAL A 479 35.43 -48.65 -4.68
N GLU A 480 35.71 -48.67 -3.38
CA GLU A 480 36.86 -49.34 -2.77
C GLU A 480 36.76 -50.88 -2.94
N ARG A 481 35.57 -51.45 -2.74
CA ARG A 481 35.28 -52.87 -3.01
C ARG A 481 35.43 -53.22 -4.47
N GLU A 482 34.97 -52.37 -5.38
CA GLU A 482 35.09 -52.56 -6.82
C GLU A 482 36.55 -52.51 -7.27
N ASN A 483 37.33 -51.58 -6.71
CA ASN A 483 38.76 -51.50 -6.95
C ASN A 483 39.51 -52.74 -6.48
N ILE A 484 39.19 -53.25 -5.29
CA ILE A 484 39.78 -54.48 -4.77
C ILE A 484 39.39 -55.67 -5.64
N ARG A 485 38.14 -55.77 -6.10
CA ARG A 485 37.71 -56.81 -7.04
C ARG A 485 38.41 -56.74 -8.36
N ALA A 486 38.51 -55.53 -8.93
CA ALA A 486 39.19 -55.32 -10.18
C ALA A 486 40.68 -55.66 -10.10
N GLU A 487 41.32 -55.42 -8.96
CA GLU A 487 42.70 -55.77 -8.70
C GLU A 487 42.87 -57.28 -8.57
N GLN A 488 41.97 -57.95 -7.83
CA GLN A 488 41.94 -59.42 -7.73
C GLN A 488 41.65 -60.11 -9.08
N GLU A 489 40.71 -59.60 -9.87
CA GLU A 489 40.46 -60.11 -11.22
C GLU A 489 41.66 -59.92 -12.13
N ARG A 490 42.37 -58.80 -12.06
CA ARG A 490 43.56 -58.53 -12.82
C ARG A 490 44.68 -59.48 -12.47
N ASP A 491 44.91 -59.74 -11.19
CA ASP A 491 45.92 -60.67 -10.72
C ASP A 491 45.59 -62.13 -11.11
N MET A 492 44.33 -62.51 -11.04
CA MET A 492 43.87 -63.83 -11.50
C MET A 492 44.05 -63.99 -13.01
N TRP A 493 43.68 -63.01 -13.81
CA TRP A 493 43.88 -63.03 -15.25
C TRP A 493 45.39 -63.06 -15.59
N HIS A 494 46.24 -62.37 -14.87
CA HIS A 494 47.68 -62.42 -15.05
C HIS A 494 48.22 -63.82 -14.80
N ALA A 495 47.78 -64.50 -13.76
CA ALA A 495 48.20 -65.87 -13.45
C ALA A 495 47.74 -66.84 -14.51
N VAL A 496 46.43 -66.83 -14.88
CA VAL A 496 45.87 -67.72 -15.93
C VAL A 496 46.54 -67.55 -17.25
N GLY A 497 46.90 -66.34 -17.59
CA GLY A 497 47.52 -66.06 -18.83
C GLY A 497 48.96 -66.61 -18.94
N HIS A 498 49.72 -66.46 -17.92
CA HIS A 498 51.05 -67.07 -17.90
C HIS A 498 50.98 -68.54 -18.05
N GLU A 499 50.03 -69.25 -17.45
CA GLU A 499 49.80 -70.66 -17.57
C GLU A 499 49.37 -71.15 -18.99
N ILE A 500 48.66 -70.27 -19.76
CA ILE A 500 48.21 -70.57 -21.12
C ILE A 500 49.27 -70.14 -22.16
N MET A 501 49.96 -69.04 -21.92
CA MET A 501 50.97 -68.55 -22.87
C MET A 501 52.18 -69.46 -22.97
N SER A 502 52.58 -70.10 -21.86
CA SER A 502 53.72 -71.00 -21.84
C SER A 502 53.57 -72.23 -22.80
N PRO A 503 52.45 -72.97 -22.75
CA PRO A 503 52.26 -74.08 -23.70
C PRO A 503 52.10 -73.62 -25.14
N LEU A 504 51.45 -72.40 -25.35
CA LEU A 504 51.34 -71.86 -26.72
C LEU A 504 52.71 -71.43 -27.33
N GLN A 505 53.65 -70.95 -26.49
CA GLN A 505 55.03 -70.69 -26.93
C GLN A 505 55.75 -71.99 -27.28
N SER A 506 55.53 -73.02 -26.48
CA SER A 506 56.12 -74.34 -26.81
C SER A 506 55.56 -74.93 -28.08
N LEU A 507 54.26 -74.76 -28.36
CA LEU A 507 53.66 -75.16 -29.61
C LEU A 507 54.19 -74.36 -30.81
N MET A 508 54.45 -73.08 -30.61
CA MET A 508 54.99 -72.19 -31.63
C MET A 508 56.44 -72.57 -32.02
N VAL A 509 57.19 -73.08 -31.02
CA VAL A 509 58.55 -73.58 -31.32
C VAL A 509 58.51 -74.91 -32.09
N LEU A 510 57.52 -75.78 -31.80
CA LEU A 510 57.34 -77.05 -32.52
C LEU A 510 56.81 -76.87 -33.94
N HIS A 511 55.96 -75.88 -34.15
CA HIS A 511 55.33 -75.56 -35.46
C HIS A 511 55.79 -74.19 -35.98
N GLY A 512 57.10 -73.94 -35.91
CA GLY A 512 57.68 -72.61 -36.26
C GLY A 512 57.94 -72.37 -37.72
N ALA A 513 57.69 -73.31 -38.57
CA ALA A 513 57.84 -73.12 -40.01
C ALA A 513 56.71 -72.27 -40.61
N PRO A 514 57.02 -71.25 -41.44
CA PRO A 514 55.98 -70.38 -42.00
C PRO A 514 54.95 -71.08 -42.86
N GLU A 515 55.32 -72.27 -43.39
CA GLU A 515 54.53 -73.11 -44.27
C GLU A 515 53.65 -74.14 -43.54
N ASP A 516 53.75 -74.19 -42.19
CA ASP A 516 52.89 -75.06 -41.37
C ASP A 516 51.52 -74.38 -41.08
N GLU A 517 50.49 -75.06 -41.57
CA GLU A 517 49.11 -74.57 -41.35
C GLU A 517 48.78 -74.28 -39.87
N SER A 518 49.37 -75.06 -38.97
CA SER A 518 49.18 -74.89 -37.51
C SER A 518 49.77 -73.60 -36.96
N HIS A 519 50.82 -73.07 -37.58
CA HIS A 519 51.50 -71.82 -37.20
C HIS A 519 50.53 -70.64 -37.11
N ARG A 520 49.65 -70.51 -38.08
CA ARG A 520 48.65 -69.45 -38.16
C ARG A 520 47.65 -69.49 -36.98
N TYR A 521 47.17 -70.71 -36.71
CA TYR A 521 46.18 -70.86 -35.62
C TYR A 521 46.78 -70.58 -34.23
N ILE A 522 48.03 -71.01 -34.00
CA ILE A 522 48.75 -70.80 -32.77
C ILE A 522 49.04 -69.27 -32.59
N SER A 523 49.45 -68.59 -33.65
CA SER A 523 49.68 -67.16 -33.70
C SER A 523 48.37 -66.41 -33.34
N ARG A 524 47.25 -66.82 -33.93
CA ARG A 524 45.94 -66.25 -33.71
C ARG A 524 45.47 -66.47 -32.21
N MET A 525 45.71 -67.63 -31.63
CA MET A 525 45.42 -67.90 -30.24
C MET A 525 46.30 -67.05 -29.31
N GLN A 526 47.57 -66.89 -29.60
CA GLN A 526 48.43 -65.97 -28.79
C GLN A 526 47.96 -64.50 -28.88
N GLN A 527 47.53 -64.08 -30.05
CA GLN A 527 47.00 -62.72 -30.18
C GLN A 527 45.69 -62.52 -29.46
N ALA A 528 44.77 -63.48 -29.49
CA ALA A 528 43.52 -63.43 -28.73
C ALA A 528 43.79 -63.44 -27.24
N ILE A 529 44.74 -64.14 -26.73
CA ILE A 529 45.12 -64.16 -25.31
C ILE A 529 45.77 -62.83 -24.91
N ARG A 530 46.59 -62.20 -25.71
CA ARG A 530 47.14 -60.85 -25.46
C ARG A 530 46.08 -59.79 -25.35
N VAL A 531 45.00 -59.90 -26.15
CA VAL A 531 43.82 -59.02 -26.02
C VAL A 531 43.08 -59.25 -24.75
N LEU A 532 42.86 -60.51 -24.39
CA LEU A 532 42.23 -60.92 -23.12
C LEU A 532 43.05 -60.46 -21.90
N TYR A 533 44.36 -60.34 -22.03
CA TYR A 533 45.30 -59.88 -20.98
C TYR A 533 45.25 -58.36 -20.73
N GLY A 534 44.41 -57.63 -21.43
CA GLY A 534 44.30 -56.18 -21.25
C GLY A 534 45.55 -55.37 -21.58
N ARG A 535 46.50 -55.94 -22.32
CA ARG A 535 47.69 -55.22 -22.83
C ARG A 535 47.37 -54.41 -24.07
N ALA A 536 46.19 -54.62 -24.67
CA ALA A 536 45.65 -53.78 -25.73
C ALA A 536 44.12 -53.66 -25.55
N SER A 537 43.54 -52.49 -25.78
CA SER A 537 42.08 -52.39 -25.89
C SER A 537 41.62 -53.19 -27.12
N PRO A 538 40.39 -53.74 -27.14
CA PRO A 538 39.90 -54.42 -28.34
C PRO A 538 40.07 -53.58 -29.62
N SER A 539 39.85 -52.25 -29.52
CA SER A 539 40.06 -51.32 -30.62
C SER A 539 41.53 -51.22 -31.05
N GLU A 540 42.48 -51.17 -30.10
CA GLU A 540 43.93 -51.11 -30.40
C GLU A 540 44.46 -52.41 -30.94
N ALA A 541 43.96 -53.54 -30.40
CA ALA A 541 44.34 -54.88 -30.92
C ALA A 541 43.82 -55.09 -32.37
N PHE A 542 42.62 -54.65 -32.66
CA PHE A 542 42.09 -54.63 -33.99
C PHE A 542 42.79 -53.61 -34.91
N GLN A 543 43.28 -52.48 -34.41
CA GLN A 543 44.06 -51.50 -35.17
C GLN A 543 45.45 -51.96 -35.49
N SER A 544 46.05 -52.74 -34.66
CA SER A 544 47.44 -53.25 -34.86
C SER A 544 47.54 -54.50 -35.74
N SER A 545 46.41 -55.14 -36.14
CA SER A 545 46.43 -56.29 -37.04
C SER A 545 46.82 -55.86 -38.45
N GLU A 546 47.93 -56.41 -39.03
CA GLU A 546 48.30 -56.25 -40.40
C GLU A 546 47.43 -57.16 -41.30
N LEU A 547 46.72 -56.54 -42.27
CA LEU A 547 45.90 -57.26 -43.23
C LEU A 547 46.74 -57.61 -44.47
N GLN A 548 46.64 -58.82 -44.92
CA GLN A 548 47.24 -59.23 -46.18
C GLN A 548 46.25 -59.02 -47.33
N VAL A 549 46.10 -57.78 -47.73
CA VAL A 549 45.23 -57.45 -48.87
C VAL A 549 45.81 -57.94 -50.18
N SER A 550 45.14 -58.88 -50.80
CA SER A 550 45.47 -59.47 -52.11
C SER A 550 44.28 -59.37 -53.09
N GLU A 551 44.48 -59.66 -54.32
CA GLU A 551 43.41 -59.85 -55.32
C GLU A 551 42.71 -61.17 -55.04
N ILE A 552 41.41 -61.13 -54.77
CA ILE A 552 40.57 -62.32 -54.57
C ILE A 552 39.48 -62.39 -55.64
N ASP A 553 39.21 -63.58 -56.11
CA ASP A 553 38.01 -63.85 -56.90
C ASP A 553 36.76 -63.86 -55.96
N LEU A 554 36.01 -62.74 -55.94
CA LEU A 554 34.84 -62.65 -55.15
C LEU A 554 33.74 -63.61 -55.54
N THR A 555 33.65 -64.00 -56.80
CA THR A 555 32.65 -64.96 -57.27
C THR A 555 32.87 -66.32 -56.68
N ALA A 556 34.09 -66.84 -56.74
CA ALA A 556 34.47 -68.10 -56.12
C ALA A 556 34.39 -68.04 -54.62
N PHE A 557 34.87 -66.98 -54.03
CA PHE A 557 34.81 -66.74 -52.60
C PHE A 557 33.36 -66.73 -52.02
N LEU A 558 32.44 -65.98 -52.61
CA LEU A 558 31.06 -65.93 -52.17
C LEU A 558 30.24 -67.17 -52.39
N LEU A 559 30.60 -67.88 -53.49
CA LEU A 559 30.03 -69.21 -53.76
C LEU A 559 30.41 -70.19 -52.64
N ASN A 560 31.70 -70.22 -52.29
CA ASN A 560 32.23 -71.05 -51.23
C ASN A 560 31.58 -70.68 -49.82
N VAL A 561 31.46 -69.39 -49.53
CA VAL A 561 30.80 -68.93 -48.33
C VAL A 561 29.34 -69.38 -48.31
N ALA A 562 28.61 -69.25 -49.42
CA ALA A 562 27.20 -69.65 -49.48
C ALA A 562 27.02 -71.20 -49.33
N GLU A 563 27.89 -71.98 -49.93
CA GLU A 563 27.86 -73.46 -49.82
C GLU A 563 28.19 -73.91 -48.38
N ASN A 564 29.15 -73.27 -47.77
CA ASN A 564 29.63 -73.65 -46.43
C ASN A 564 28.83 -72.92 -45.28
N ALA A 565 27.89 -72.04 -45.56
CA ALA A 565 27.09 -71.35 -44.56
C ALA A 565 26.35 -72.30 -43.64
N SER A 566 25.96 -73.46 -44.13
CA SER A 566 25.28 -74.51 -43.27
C SER A 566 26.18 -75.03 -42.17
N CYS A 567 27.51 -75.11 -42.39
CA CYS A 567 28.50 -75.59 -41.42
C CYS A 567 28.60 -74.66 -40.20
N ILE A 568 28.31 -73.41 -40.37
CA ILE A 568 28.30 -72.42 -39.30
C ILE A 568 26.90 -72.17 -38.74
N GLY A 569 25.91 -73.03 -39.10
CA GLY A 569 24.53 -72.97 -38.59
C GLY A 569 23.59 -72.00 -39.29
N ILE A 570 23.99 -71.47 -40.45
CA ILE A 570 23.17 -70.53 -41.24
C ILE A 570 22.63 -71.31 -42.49
N GLN A 571 21.30 -71.48 -42.46
CA GLN A 571 20.64 -72.29 -43.53
C GLN A 571 20.01 -71.38 -44.59
N ASN A 572 19.80 -71.97 -45.82
CA ASN A 572 19.08 -71.34 -46.87
C ASN A 572 19.73 -69.99 -47.36
N VAL A 573 21.06 -70.03 -47.52
CA VAL A 573 21.83 -68.94 -48.18
C VAL A 573 21.91 -69.20 -49.66
N VAL A 574 21.55 -68.21 -50.45
CA VAL A 574 21.51 -68.29 -51.93
C VAL A 574 22.40 -67.23 -52.52
N PHE A 575 23.41 -67.65 -53.31
CA PHE A 575 24.24 -66.76 -54.07
C PHE A 575 23.57 -66.43 -55.41
N GLN A 576 23.37 -65.15 -55.71
CA GLN A 576 22.85 -64.64 -56.98
C GLN A 576 23.88 -63.73 -57.65
N GLY A 577 24.77 -64.24 -58.37
CA GLY A 577 25.79 -63.49 -59.12
C GLY A 577 25.99 -64.02 -60.55
N GLN A 578 26.54 -63.20 -61.44
CA GLN A 578 26.97 -63.66 -62.78
C GLN A 578 28.15 -64.58 -62.56
N ARG A 579 28.28 -65.63 -63.45
CA ARG A 579 29.36 -66.59 -63.36
C ARG A 579 30.71 -66.07 -63.89
N GLU A 580 30.78 -64.77 -64.20
CA GLU A 580 32.03 -64.13 -64.59
C GLU A 580 32.86 -63.84 -63.32
N THR A 581 34.16 -64.06 -63.41
CA THR A 581 35.12 -63.82 -62.35
C THR A 581 35.24 -62.35 -62.09
N LEU A 582 34.81 -61.90 -60.92
CA LEU A 582 34.96 -60.51 -60.45
C LEU A 582 36.00 -60.47 -59.32
N THR A 583 37.15 -59.84 -59.61
CA THR A 583 38.22 -59.70 -58.59
C THR A 583 38.14 -58.38 -57.83
N ALA A 584 38.43 -58.41 -56.53
CA ALA A 584 38.57 -57.23 -55.72
C ALA A 584 39.76 -57.34 -54.75
N ARG A 585 40.26 -56.22 -54.33
CA ARG A 585 41.30 -56.15 -53.29
C ARG A 585 40.74 -56.34 -51.93
N ALA A 586 41.04 -57.44 -51.28
CA ALA A 586 40.60 -57.72 -49.90
C ALA A 586 41.61 -58.68 -49.22
N ASP A 587 41.49 -58.75 -47.91
CA ASP A 587 42.06 -59.81 -47.11
C ASP A 587 40.99 -60.89 -46.93
N GLU A 588 41.23 -62.05 -47.54
CA GLU A 588 40.24 -63.14 -47.64
C GLU A 588 39.66 -63.56 -46.33
N TYR A 589 40.48 -63.70 -45.32
CA TYR A 589 40.01 -64.09 -43.96
C TYR A 589 39.23 -62.96 -43.26
N SER A 590 39.68 -61.75 -43.39
CA SER A 590 38.95 -60.61 -42.81
C SER A 590 37.62 -60.36 -43.54
N LEU A 591 37.59 -60.61 -44.85
CA LEU A 591 36.35 -60.52 -45.61
C LEU A 591 35.39 -61.66 -45.26
N GLU A 592 35.91 -62.87 -44.97
CA GLU A 592 35.13 -63.97 -44.46
C GLU A 592 34.50 -63.65 -43.09
N ASP A 593 35.29 -63.09 -42.21
CA ASP A 593 34.78 -62.64 -40.93
C ASP A 593 33.67 -61.56 -41.09
N VAL A 594 33.86 -60.56 -41.97
CA VAL A 594 32.86 -59.55 -42.27
C VAL A 594 31.56 -60.18 -42.77
N VAL A 595 31.66 -61.00 -43.80
CA VAL A 595 30.49 -61.66 -44.43
C VAL A 595 29.81 -62.59 -43.41
N THR A 596 30.57 -63.31 -42.60
CA THR A 596 30.03 -64.17 -41.52
C THR A 596 29.29 -63.38 -40.45
N HIS A 597 29.82 -62.22 -40.04
CA HIS A 597 29.11 -61.34 -39.08
C HIS A 597 27.82 -60.82 -39.69
N VAL A 598 27.79 -60.42 -40.94
CA VAL A 598 26.59 -59.97 -41.63
C VAL A 598 25.60 -61.11 -41.84
N LEU A 599 26.05 -62.29 -42.23
CA LEU A 599 25.21 -63.45 -42.36
C LEU A 599 24.61 -63.94 -41.04
N ARG A 600 25.35 -63.91 -39.91
CA ARG A 600 24.86 -64.24 -38.61
C ARG A 600 23.80 -63.19 -38.18
N ASN A 601 23.99 -61.93 -38.55
CA ASN A 601 23.00 -60.90 -38.31
C ASN A 601 21.73 -61.14 -39.15
N ALA A 602 21.88 -61.45 -40.41
CA ALA A 602 20.80 -61.80 -41.32
C ALA A 602 20.00 -63.02 -40.83
N GLU A 603 20.70 -64.08 -40.37
CA GLU A 603 20.07 -65.29 -39.79
C GLU A 603 19.22 -64.98 -38.55
N ARG A 604 19.76 -64.14 -37.73
CA ARG A 604 19.11 -63.74 -36.49
C ARG A 604 17.80 -63.01 -36.70
N TYR A 605 17.77 -62.12 -37.69
CA TYR A 605 16.63 -61.21 -37.91
C TYR A 605 15.76 -61.56 -39.13
N ARG A 606 16.05 -62.65 -39.86
CA ARG A 606 15.21 -63.03 -40.98
C ARG A 606 13.86 -63.62 -40.54
N ALA A 607 12.87 -63.48 -41.42
CA ALA A 607 11.59 -64.18 -41.27
C ALA A 607 11.82 -65.69 -41.40
N GLN A 608 11.14 -66.49 -40.58
CA GLN A 608 11.34 -67.93 -40.52
C GLN A 608 11.13 -68.58 -41.88
N GLY A 609 12.12 -69.36 -42.33
CA GLY A 609 12.10 -70.05 -43.64
C GLY A 609 12.43 -69.19 -44.84
N SER A 610 12.70 -67.92 -44.71
CA SER A 610 13.13 -67.09 -45.84
C SER A 610 14.58 -67.31 -46.23
N ALA A 611 14.94 -67.14 -47.46
CA ALA A 611 16.31 -67.23 -47.89
C ALA A 611 17.07 -65.93 -47.56
N ILE A 612 18.39 -66.09 -47.28
CA ILE A 612 19.32 -64.98 -47.23
C ILE A 612 19.96 -64.95 -48.62
N THR A 613 19.88 -63.84 -49.31
CA THR A 613 20.41 -63.69 -50.66
C THR A 613 21.71 -62.89 -50.64
N ILE A 614 22.74 -63.44 -51.20
CA ILE A 614 24.00 -62.75 -51.46
C ILE A 614 24.04 -62.41 -52.95
N SER A 615 24.17 -61.19 -53.34
CA SER A 615 24.36 -60.75 -54.72
C SER A 615 25.67 -60.00 -54.82
N LEU A 616 26.30 -60.17 -56.03
CA LEU A 616 27.54 -59.54 -56.37
C LEU A 616 27.35 -58.74 -57.67
N GLU A 617 27.63 -57.47 -57.60
CA GLU A 617 27.50 -56.55 -58.70
C GLU A 617 28.82 -55.82 -58.95
N ALA A 618 29.18 -55.68 -60.23
CA ALA A 618 30.31 -54.87 -60.63
C ALA A 618 29.93 -53.42 -60.74
N GLY A 619 30.57 -52.55 -59.94
CA GLY A 619 30.42 -51.09 -59.98
C GLY A 619 31.56 -50.47 -60.83
N ASP A 620 31.40 -49.16 -61.13
CA ASP A 620 32.37 -48.42 -61.98
C ASP A 620 33.77 -48.37 -61.35
N THR A 621 33.93 -48.43 -60.06
CA THR A 621 35.21 -48.30 -59.30
C THR A 621 35.49 -49.48 -58.38
N GLY A 622 34.62 -50.50 -58.36
CA GLY A 622 34.72 -51.56 -57.37
C GLY A 622 33.69 -52.66 -57.55
N ALA A 623 33.62 -53.56 -56.58
CA ALA A 623 32.62 -54.60 -56.46
C ALA A 623 31.71 -54.34 -55.22
N ALA A 624 30.41 -54.52 -55.41
CA ALA A 624 29.43 -54.43 -54.35
C ALA A 624 28.88 -55.84 -54.01
N ILE A 625 29.05 -56.27 -52.76
CA ILE A 625 28.46 -57.49 -52.24
C ILE A 625 27.22 -57.04 -51.43
N THR A 626 26.04 -57.46 -51.82
CA THR A 626 24.81 -57.16 -51.10
C THR A 626 24.29 -58.44 -50.43
N ILE A 627 24.17 -58.38 -49.10
CA ILE A 627 23.62 -59.49 -48.31
C ILE A 627 22.24 -59.03 -47.83
N ARG A 628 21.20 -59.70 -48.33
CA ARG A 628 19.82 -59.31 -48.05
C ARG A 628 19.07 -60.41 -47.29
N ASN A 629 18.31 -60.02 -46.27
CA ASN A 629 17.34 -60.88 -45.59
C ASN A 629 15.97 -60.26 -45.59
N ARG A 630 14.92 -61.10 -45.60
CA ARG A 630 13.56 -60.68 -45.33
C ARG A 630 13.33 -60.66 -43.82
N GLY A 631 12.72 -59.59 -43.29
CA GLY A 631 12.49 -59.47 -41.87
C GLY A 631 12.15 -58.05 -41.42
N PRO A 632 12.17 -57.77 -40.13
CA PRO A 632 11.87 -56.45 -39.64
C PRO A 632 12.90 -55.44 -40.12
N ARG A 633 12.43 -54.22 -40.42
CA ARG A 633 13.28 -53.12 -40.82
C ARG A 633 14.03 -52.53 -39.62
N ILE A 634 15.19 -51.99 -39.86
CA ILE A 634 15.98 -51.24 -38.90
C ILE A 634 15.34 -49.85 -38.76
N ALA A 635 15.17 -49.34 -37.53
CA ALA A 635 14.69 -47.97 -37.29
C ALA A 635 15.59 -46.94 -38.01
N PRO A 636 15.05 -45.93 -38.69
CA PRO A 636 15.84 -45.02 -39.52
C PRO A 636 17.00 -44.32 -38.78
N ASP A 637 16.82 -44.02 -37.51
CA ASP A 637 17.82 -43.42 -36.60
C ASP A 637 18.90 -44.41 -36.15
N MET A 638 18.68 -45.71 -36.36
CA MET A 638 19.60 -46.78 -36.00
C MET A 638 20.45 -47.27 -37.15
N LEU A 639 20.11 -46.97 -38.41
CA LEU A 639 20.82 -47.45 -39.59
C LEU A 639 22.33 -47.14 -39.61
N THR A 640 22.74 -46.01 -39.04
CA THR A 640 24.15 -45.64 -38.90
C THR A 640 24.74 -46.13 -37.56
N LYS A 641 23.91 -46.20 -36.50
CA LYS A 641 24.36 -46.57 -35.15
C LYS A 641 24.61 -48.07 -34.99
N VAL A 642 23.99 -48.94 -35.81
CA VAL A 642 24.18 -50.40 -35.73
C VAL A 642 25.64 -50.82 -35.90
N PHE A 643 26.48 -49.94 -36.43
CA PHE A 643 27.92 -50.15 -36.59
C PHE A 643 28.77 -49.58 -35.46
N GLU A 644 28.17 -49.00 -34.41
CA GLU A 644 28.90 -48.50 -33.26
C GLU A 644 29.15 -49.65 -32.25
N TYR A 645 30.22 -49.52 -31.47
CA TYR A 645 30.61 -50.55 -30.51
C TYR A 645 29.54 -50.66 -29.37
N GLY A 646 29.10 -51.88 -29.13
CA GLY A 646 28.16 -52.18 -28.04
C GLY A 646 26.69 -51.86 -28.35
N VAL A 647 26.37 -51.44 -29.57
CA VAL A 647 24.98 -51.19 -29.98
C VAL A 647 24.30 -52.50 -30.34
N SER A 648 23.27 -52.87 -29.59
CA SER A 648 22.44 -54.07 -29.80
C SER A 648 21.00 -53.76 -29.37
N ASP A 649 20.04 -54.28 -30.12
CA ASP A 649 18.60 -54.10 -29.89
C ASP A 649 18.06 -54.88 -28.66
N GLN A 650 18.90 -55.66 -27.98
CA GLN A 650 18.51 -56.46 -26.80
C GLN A 650 19.31 -56.04 -25.58
N ALA A 651 18.60 -55.38 -24.63
CA ALA A 651 19.15 -54.96 -23.34
C ALA A 651 19.40 -56.12 -22.33
N GLU A 652 18.86 -57.30 -22.52
CA GLU A 652 19.01 -58.42 -21.57
C GLU A 652 18.78 -59.75 -22.28
N SER A 653 19.81 -60.58 -22.42
CA SER A 653 19.63 -62.03 -22.41
C SER A 653 20.95 -62.81 -22.35
N GLY A 654 21.15 -63.51 -21.24
CA GLY A 654 21.80 -64.80 -21.16
C GLY A 654 23.32 -64.88 -21.40
N ALA A 655 23.97 -65.82 -20.73
CA ALA A 655 25.40 -66.06 -20.62
C ALA A 655 26.20 -66.29 -21.97
N ASN A 656 25.58 -66.11 -23.13
CA ASN A 656 26.22 -66.20 -24.46
C ASN A 656 25.88 -64.98 -25.35
N GLY A 657 25.58 -63.83 -24.77
CA GLY A 657 25.15 -62.65 -25.50
C GLY A 657 26.29 -62.02 -26.32
N ASN A 658 26.14 -62.01 -27.63
CA ASN A 658 26.94 -61.15 -28.52
C ASN A 658 26.75 -59.70 -28.11
N ARG A 659 27.81 -59.09 -27.62
CA ARG A 659 27.84 -57.72 -27.04
C ARG A 659 27.71 -56.58 -28.09
N GLY A 660 26.99 -56.75 -29.18
CA GLY A 660 26.87 -55.73 -30.24
C GLY A 660 28.20 -55.40 -30.91
N GLN A 661 29.10 -56.34 -30.98
CA GLN A 661 30.48 -56.14 -31.50
C GLN A 661 30.62 -56.53 -32.96
N GLY A 662 29.78 -57.44 -33.49
CA GLY A 662 29.96 -58.07 -34.83
C GLY A 662 29.92 -57.01 -35.96
N LEU A 663 28.94 -56.15 -36.01
CA LEU A 663 28.86 -55.12 -37.06
C LEU A 663 29.92 -54.03 -36.93
N PHE A 664 30.35 -53.72 -35.70
CA PHE A 664 31.47 -52.82 -35.43
C PHE A 664 32.78 -53.40 -36.01
N VAL A 665 33.03 -54.70 -35.75
CA VAL A 665 34.19 -55.39 -36.30
C VAL A 665 34.13 -55.44 -37.82
N ALA A 666 32.97 -55.78 -38.38
CA ALA A 666 32.76 -55.79 -39.83
C ALA A 666 33.07 -54.41 -40.45
N ARG A 667 32.62 -53.34 -39.91
CA ARG A 667 32.92 -51.96 -40.37
C ARG A 667 34.38 -51.63 -40.26
N THR A 668 35.05 -52.06 -39.18
CA THR A 668 36.47 -51.82 -38.96
C THR A 668 37.32 -52.54 -40.00
N TYR A 669 37.04 -53.83 -40.28
CA TYR A 669 37.73 -54.58 -41.31
C TYR A 669 37.47 -54.01 -42.70
N MET A 670 36.23 -53.68 -43.04
CA MET A 670 35.92 -53.05 -44.32
C MET A 670 36.71 -51.76 -44.53
N ALA A 671 36.77 -50.89 -43.54
CA ALA A 671 37.52 -49.63 -43.58
C ALA A 671 39.03 -49.88 -43.78
N LYS A 672 39.58 -50.88 -43.10
CA LYS A 672 41.01 -51.27 -43.27
C LYS A 672 41.36 -51.84 -44.67
N MET A 673 40.39 -52.51 -45.27
CA MET A 673 40.49 -52.97 -46.64
C MET A 673 40.24 -51.90 -47.73
N GLY A 674 39.97 -50.64 -47.26
CA GLY A 674 39.64 -49.54 -48.17
C GLY A 674 38.21 -49.62 -48.71
N GLY A 675 37.36 -50.47 -48.12
CA GLY A 675 35.95 -50.65 -48.45
C GLY A 675 35.02 -49.98 -47.53
N THR A 676 33.70 -50.04 -47.77
CA THR A 676 32.62 -49.52 -46.91
C THR A 676 31.54 -50.55 -46.70
N ILE A 677 30.84 -50.47 -45.55
CA ILE A 677 29.65 -51.27 -45.28
C ILE A 677 28.52 -50.33 -44.91
N VAL A 678 27.34 -50.52 -45.49
CA VAL A 678 26.14 -49.70 -45.26
C VAL A 678 24.94 -50.62 -45.07
N ALA A 679 24.09 -50.31 -44.15
CA ALA A 679 22.77 -50.96 -43.94
C ALA A 679 21.65 -50.13 -44.61
N GLN A 680 20.79 -50.83 -45.37
CA GLN A 680 19.64 -50.20 -46.04
C GLN A 680 18.39 -51.01 -45.80
N ASN A 681 17.26 -50.28 -45.59
CA ASN A 681 15.95 -50.91 -45.47
C ASN A 681 15.35 -51.15 -46.84
N GLU A 682 14.97 -52.41 -47.11
CA GLU A 682 14.24 -52.82 -48.26
C GLU A 682 12.71 -52.84 -48.02
N VAL A 683 11.92 -53.11 -49.05
CA VAL A 683 10.44 -53.16 -48.92
C VAL A 683 10.00 -54.22 -47.92
N ASP A 684 10.69 -55.36 -47.89
CA ASP A 684 10.34 -56.55 -47.09
C ASP A 684 11.48 -57.06 -46.18
N GLY A 685 12.52 -56.22 -45.93
CA GLY A 685 13.66 -56.64 -45.14
C GLY A 685 14.77 -55.62 -45.03
N VAL A 686 15.99 -56.10 -44.86
CA VAL A 686 17.22 -55.31 -44.73
C VAL A 686 18.28 -55.86 -45.66
N SER A 687 19.06 -54.99 -46.29
CA SER A 687 20.25 -55.29 -47.03
C SER A 687 21.48 -54.62 -46.43
N PHE A 688 22.58 -55.34 -46.37
CA PHE A 688 23.89 -54.83 -46.04
C PHE A 688 24.74 -54.85 -47.36
N VAL A 689 25.21 -53.65 -47.71
CA VAL A 689 26.01 -53.43 -48.94
C VAL A 689 27.46 -53.22 -48.53
N LEU A 690 28.34 -54.11 -48.99
CA LEU A 690 29.80 -54.06 -48.81
C LEU A 690 30.42 -53.62 -50.09
N ASN A 691 31.06 -52.50 -50.15
CA ASN A 691 31.77 -52.03 -51.33
C ASN A 691 33.26 -52.24 -51.16
N LEU A 692 33.87 -52.94 -52.10
CA LEU A 692 35.31 -53.21 -52.16
C LEU A 692 35.90 -52.56 -53.42
N GLN A 693 37.18 -52.20 -53.34
CA GLN A 693 37.92 -51.70 -54.52
C GLN A 693 38.19 -52.79 -55.46
N ARG A 694 38.06 -52.52 -56.77
CA ARG A 694 38.37 -53.50 -57.83
C ARG A 694 39.86 -53.84 -57.82
N GLY A 695 40.19 -55.09 -58.01
CA GLY A 695 41.57 -55.55 -58.41
C GLY A 695 41.98 -54.87 -59.71
N ALA A 696 43.23 -54.50 -59.82
CA ALA A 696 43.78 -53.83 -61.02
C ALA A 696 43.76 -54.75 -62.22
#